data_f84c23d460694202a4c3b6b69c17d2b3
#
_entry.id   f84c23d460694202a4c3b6b69c17d2b3
#
_cell.length_a   1.000
_cell.length_b   1.000
_cell.length_c   1.000
_cell.angle_alpha   90.00
_cell.angle_beta   90.00
_cell.angle_gamma   90.00
#
_symmetry.space_group_name_H-M   'P 1'
#
loop_
_entity.id
_entity.type
_entity.pdbx_description
1 polymer ?
#
loop_
_entity_poly.entity_id
_entity_poly.type
_entity_poly.pdbx_seq_one_letter_code
_entity_poly.pdbx_strand_id
1 'polypeptide(L)'
;MNPPETSVVIRTFNEEKFLSGLLAAIKQQAYRDHETIVVDSGSMDRTREIAVQKADKLLAIESRDFTFGHSLNAGIQQGFGKYIVIVSAHTLPFNEYWLENLIKPLHDDTTAMVYGRQLGGRSSNFSEAQDMRRTFGKQRRVLRPPRFFANNANSAVRKDLWRQHPFDEGLLGLEDIEWAKYWMKRHYQVVYEPQAALYHIHTENWRQIRRRYYREAVAARWIGIQTTRHAAACSFLEATRLILDWGRFLYPGENRATTPMRFRDMARETIRFRANKSIGTIKGLLDGGVMENPNLKKKILFDRTCKAVVIKGAHQAAIEEIEIPEVKPGDTLIRVAYEAVCATDIEIYEGTLGYYQNGIAKYPIVPGHEFSGRVVSVGSNVNHLDVGDLVVVECIQSCGSCEACQRENWIACRQRTELGVIGRNGGYAEYVVVPGRYVHRLPPDFDLMKACLCEPLAVALKGLKRLRRTWRDRKMQRQVAVVGAGSLGHLCARVLDLWGHRVTVFDQNRKRLRYFNGCGIAVSDNLSGLGDFESLVEVTGNPDALDGILHQSPAGARILLLGLPYAHQQYTFENIVAYDKMLVGSVGSAAKHFDLAIELLPQIKTDVFMEKVLPLSRFKEAWEIASSGKHLKIILKIN
;
A
#
# COMPACT_ATOMS: atom_id res chain seq x y z
N MET A 1 -11.22 -36.69 19.49
CA MET A 1 -12.45 -35.87 19.36
C MET A 1 -13.09 -36.23 18.04
N ASN A 2 -14.40 -36.35 18.01
CA ASN A 2 -15.13 -36.55 16.75
C ASN A 2 -14.89 -35.29 15.88
N PRO A 3 -14.80 -35.45 14.54
CA PRO A 3 -14.71 -34.32 13.65
C PRO A 3 -15.98 -33.44 13.79
N PRO A 4 -15.84 -32.09 13.67
CA PRO A 4 -17.01 -31.21 13.78
C PRO A 4 -18.03 -31.49 12.67
N GLU A 5 -19.32 -31.32 12.97
CA GLU A 5 -20.38 -31.52 12.00
C GLU A 5 -20.37 -30.45 10.89
N THR A 6 -19.89 -29.24 11.21
CA THR A 6 -19.89 -28.09 10.31
C THR A 6 -18.50 -27.46 10.17
N SER A 7 -18.11 -27.09 8.95
CA SER A 7 -16.93 -26.26 8.68
C SER A 7 -17.37 -24.89 8.15
N VAL A 8 -16.98 -23.82 8.84
CA VAL A 8 -17.23 -22.43 8.42
C VAL A 8 -16.03 -21.92 7.64
N VAL A 9 -16.17 -21.75 6.33
CA VAL A 9 -15.15 -21.27 5.42
C VAL A 9 -15.31 -19.76 5.20
N ILE A 10 -14.30 -19.01 5.60
CA ILE A 10 -14.27 -17.55 5.55
C ILE A 10 -13.22 -17.12 4.53
N ARG A 11 -13.66 -16.54 3.44
CA ARG A 11 -12.77 -15.99 2.41
C ARG A 11 -12.38 -14.57 2.74
N THR A 12 -11.07 -14.27 2.71
CA THR A 12 -10.52 -12.96 3.08
C THR A 12 -9.54 -12.38 2.06
N PHE A 13 -9.53 -11.04 1.99
CA PHE A 13 -8.49 -10.25 1.33
C PHE A 13 -8.54 -8.80 1.86
N ASN A 14 -7.56 -8.39 2.68
CA ASN A 14 -7.48 -7.07 3.33
C ASN A 14 -8.72 -6.72 4.18
N GLU A 15 -9.03 -7.61 5.14
CA GLU A 15 -10.24 -7.53 5.97
C GLU A 15 -9.92 -7.31 7.47
N GLU A 16 -8.78 -6.68 7.80
CA GLU A 16 -8.36 -6.43 9.20
C GLU A 16 -9.43 -5.75 10.04
N LYS A 17 -10.28 -4.91 9.42
CA LYS A 17 -11.33 -4.16 10.09
C LYS A 17 -12.51 -5.01 10.55
N PHE A 18 -12.78 -6.11 9.85
CA PHE A 18 -14.01 -6.88 10.01
C PHE A 18 -13.79 -8.29 10.53
N LEU A 19 -12.71 -8.96 10.11
CA LEU A 19 -12.45 -10.36 10.39
C LEU A 19 -12.48 -10.70 11.87
N SER A 20 -11.88 -9.86 12.72
CA SER A 20 -11.85 -10.07 14.17
C SER A 20 -13.26 -10.12 14.78
N GLY A 21 -14.15 -9.22 14.34
CA GLY A 21 -15.54 -9.16 14.79
C GLY A 21 -16.35 -10.38 14.32
N LEU A 22 -16.17 -10.79 13.06
CA LEU A 22 -16.83 -11.97 12.51
C LEU A 22 -16.43 -13.25 13.27
N LEU A 23 -15.12 -13.50 13.47
CA LEU A 23 -14.64 -14.68 14.20
C LEU A 23 -15.16 -14.72 15.64
N ALA A 24 -15.20 -13.56 16.32
CA ALA A 24 -15.78 -13.47 17.66
C ALA A 24 -17.29 -13.81 17.66
N ALA A 25 -18.05 -13.32 16.67
CA ALA A 25 -19.48 -13.60 16.55
C ALA A 25 -19.77 -15.08 16.21
N ILE A 26 -18.92 -15.72 15.39
CA ILE A 26 -19.02 -17.16 15.10
C ILE A 26 -18.76 -17.98 16.37
N LYS A 27 -17.74 -17.62 17.13
CA LYS A 27 -17.43 -18.29 18.40
C LYS A 27 -18.54 -18.18 19.45
N GLN A 28 -19.40 -17.16 19.34
CA GLN A 28 -20.54 -16.95 20.25
C GLN A 28 -21.84 -17.63 19.79
N GLN A 29 -21.87 -18.31 18.62
CA GLN A 29 -23.07 -18.98 18.14
C GLN A 29 -23.55 -20.06 19.11
N ALA A 30 -24.87 -20.26 19.22
CA ALA A 30 -25.49 -21.31 20.04
C ALA A 30 -25.09 -22.70 19.52
N TYR A 31 -25.01 -22.89 18.23
CA TYR A 31 -24.51 -24.11 17.58
C TYR A 31 -22.99 -24.21 17.72
N ARG A 32 -22.52 -25.19 18.53
CA ARG A 32 -21.09 -25.29 18.93
C ARG A 32 -20.27 -26.29 18.12
N ASP A 33 -20.89 -27.20 17.41
CA ASP A 33 -20.21 -28.28 16.68
C ASP A 33 -19.71 -27.79 15.31
N HIS A 34 -18.75 -26.86 15.35
CA HIS A 34 -18.16 -26.27 14.16
C HIS A 34 -16.67 -25.96 14.32
N GLU A 35 -15.98 -25.88 13.18
CA GLU A 35 -14.64 -25.33 13.02
C GLU A 35 -14.67 -24.12 12.09
N THR A 36 -13.68 -23.25 12.21
CA THR A 36 -13.49 -22.06 11.37
C THR A 36 -12.23 -22.17 10.53
N ILE A 37 -12.36 -21.96 9.22
CA ILE A 37 -11.27 -22.02 8.24
C ILE A 37 -11.21 -20.68 7.51
N VAL A 38 -10.16 -19.91 7.76
CA VAL A 38 -9.90 -18.66 7.03
C VAL A 38 -9.04 -18.96 5.82
N VAL A 39 -9.53 -18.57 4.64
CA VAL A 39 -8.78 -18.65 3.38
C VAL A 39 -8.34 -17.26 2.99
N ASP A 40 -7.05 -16.97 3.16
CA ASP A 40 -6.46 -15.70 2.83
C ASP A 40 -5.88 -15.70 1.41
N SER A 41 -6.35 -14.76 0.59
CA SER A 41 -5.96 -14.64 -0.82
C SER A 41 -4.80 -13.65 -1.02
N GLY A 42 -3.85 -13.61 -0.08
CA GLY A 42 -2.67 -12.75 -0.11
C GLY A 42 -2.95 -11.36 0.44
N SER A 43 -3.56 -11.26 1.61
CA SER A 43 -3.77 -9.99 2.32
C SER A 43 -2.45 -9.30 2.66
N MET A 44 -2.48 -7.98 2.61
CA MET A 44 -1.35 -7.08 2.83
C MET A 44 -1.50 -6.22 4.09
N ASP A 45 -2.58 -6.44 4.84
CA ASP A 45 -2.89 -5.82 6.12
C ASP A 45 -2.76 -6.85 7.26
N ARG A 46 -3.30 -6.56 8.44
CA ARG A 46 -3.24 -7.47 9.60
C ARG A 46 -4.23 -8.64 9.55
N THR A 47 -4.89 -8.88 8.43
CA THR A 47 -5.88 -9.96 8.27
C THR A 47 -5.30 -11.33 8.64
N ARG A 48 -4.08 -11.64 8.17
CA ARG A 48 -3.44 -12.94 8.46
C ARG A 48 -3.07 -13.10 9.93
N GLU A 49 -2.56 -12.04 10.57
CA GLU A 49 -2.26 -12.04 12.01
C GLU A 49 -3.52 -12.35 12.83
N ILE A 50 -4.63 -11.70 12.49
CA ILE A 50 -5.93 -11.91 13.14
C ILE A 50 -6.43 -13.36 12.93
N ALA A 51 -6.29 -13.89 11.72
CA ALA A 51 -6.70 -15.25 11.39
C ALA A 51 -5.90 -16.30 12.19
N VAL A 52 -4.56 -16.16 12.26
CA VAL A 52 -3.70 -17.06 13.06
C VAL A 52 -4.09 -17.08 14.53
N GLN A 53 -4.48 -15.93 15.09
CA GLN A 53 -4.82 -15.81 16.51
C GLN A 53 -6.23 -16.33 16.87
N LYS A 54 -7.19 -16.30 15.93
CA LYS A 54 -8.61 -16.45 16.27
C LYS A 54 -9.37 -17.53 15.49
N ALA A 55 -8.85 -18.01 14.36
CA ALA A 55 -9.45 -19.09 13.60
C ALA A 55 -8.83 -20.44 13.98
N ASP A 56 -9.54 -21.54 13.73
CA ASP A 56 -9.01 -22.89 13.97
C ASP A 56 -7.98 -23.26 12.89
N LYS A 57 -8.18 -22.79 11.67
CA LYS A 57 -7.24 -23.00 10.53
C LYS A 57 -7.10 -21.73 9.70
N LEU A 58 -5.86 -21.49 9.25
CA LEU A 58 -5.56 -20.50 8.21
C LEU A 58 -4.96 -21.21 7.01
N LEU A 59 -5.56 -21.02 5.84
CA LEU A 59 -5.02 -21.40 4.55
C LEU A 59 -4.64 -20.14 3.77
N ALA A 60 -3.39 -20.01 3.40
CA ALA A 60 -2.94 -18.94 2.51
C ALA A 60 -2.86 -19.46 1.08
N ILE A 61 -3.51 -18.78 0.15
CA ILE A 61 -3.36 -19.02 -1.29
C ILE A 61 -2.60 -17.88 -1.93
N GLU A 62 -1.78 -18.19 -2.92
CA GLU A 62 -1.09 -17.13 -3.64
C GLU A 62 -2.09 -16.31 -4.47
N SER A 63 -1.88 -15.01 -4.48
CA SER A 63 -2.77 -14.10 -5.19
C SER A 63 -2.91 -14.41 -6.68
N ARG A 64 -1.82 -14.93 -7.31
CA ARG A 64 -1.85 -15.32 -8.73
C ARG A 64 -2.79 -16.49 -9.03
N ASP A 65 -3.09 -17.33 -8.02
CA ASP A 65 -3.94 -18.51 -8.14
C ASP A 65 -5.36 -18.24 -7.68
N PHE A 66 -5.65 -17.01 -7.25
CA PHE A 66 -6.96 -16.64 -6.76
C PHE A 66 -8.02 -16.69 -7.86
N THR A 67 -9.06 -17.44 -7.62
CA THR A 67 -10.41 -17.25 -8.16
C THR A 67 -11.41 -17.42 -7.02
N PHE A 68 -12.64 -16.98 -7.23
CA PHE A 68 -13.68 -17.14 -6.21
C PHE A 68 -13.95 -18.63 -5.93
N GLY A 69 -14.05 -19.46 -6.97
CA GLY A 69 -14.21 -20.89 -6.85
C GLY A 69 -13.01 -21.57 -6.23
N HIS A 70 -11.78 -21.25 -6.68
CA HIS A 70 -10.55 -21.87 -6.17
C HIS A 70 -10.37 -21.63 -4.66
N SER A 71 -10.54 -20.40 -4.20
CA SER A 71 -10.40 -20.08 -2.77
C SER A 71 -11.41 -20.83 -1.91
N LEU A 72 -12.66 -20.98 -2.38
CA LEU A 72 -13.67 -21.75 -1.67
C LEU A 72 -13.35 -23.25 -1.68
N ASN A 73 -13.01 -23.82 -2.83
CA ASN A 73 -12.68 -25.25 -2.96
C ASN A 73 -11.49 -25.63 -2.06
N ALA A 74 -10.44 -24.81 -2.05
CA ALA A 74 -9.27 -25.01 -1.21
C ALA A 74 -9.64 -25.00 0.29
N GLY A 75 -10.49 -24.07 0.74
CA GLY A 75 -10.97 -24.01 2.11
C GLY A 75 -11.87 -25.18 2.49
N ILE A 76 -12.80 -25.56 1.62
CA ILE A 76 -13.74 -26.68 1.85
C ILE A 76 -12.99 -28.01 1.94
N GLN A 77 -11.93 -28.17 1.15
CA GLN A 77 -11.10 -29.37 1.20
C GLN A 77 -10.43 -29.58 2.56
N GLN A 78 -10.06 -28.51 3.25
CA GLN A 78 -9.46 -28.54 4.59
C GLN A 78 -10.47 -28.78 5.73
N GLY A 79 -11.76 -28.61 5.46
CA GLY A 79 -12.82 -28.79 6.44
C GLY A 79 -13.16 -30.28 6.68
N PHE A 80 -13.56 -30.61 7.90
CA PHE A 80 -14.03 -31.96 8.25
C PHE A 80 -15.55 -32.08 8.22
N GLY A 81 -16.28 -30.98 8.33
CA GLY A 81 -17.72 -30.93 8.47
C GLY A 81 -18.50 -31.58 7.33
N LYS A 82 -19.62 -32.19 7.66
CA LYS A 82 -20.64 -32.67 6.71
C LYS A 82 -21.31 -31.49 5.99
N TYR A 83 -21.50 -30.40 6.73
CA TYR A 83 -22.05 -29.15 6.22
C TYR A 83 -20.93 -28.10 6.09
N ILE A 84 -20.95 -27.37 5.00
CA ILE A 84 -20.01 -26.30 4.74
C ILE A 84 -20.75 -24.97 4.73
N VAL A 85 -20.46 -24.13 5.68
CA VAL A 85 -20.93 -22.74 5.71
C VAL A 85 -19.91 -21.84 5.05
N ILE A 86 -20.37 -20.99 4.15
CA ILE A 86 -19.54 -20.03 3.41
C ILE A 86 -19.98 -18.63 3.79
N VAL A 87 -19.03 -17.82 4.22
CA VAL A 87 -19.30 -16.45 4.66
C VAL A 87 -18.18 -15.50 4.26
N SER A 88 -18.51 -14.27 3.85
CA SER A 88 -17.54 -13.23 3.55
C SER A 88 -16.99 -12.59 4.84
N ALA A 89 -15.69 -12.24 4.86
CA ALA A 89 -15.03 -11.70 6.04
C ALA A 89 -15.59 -10.35 6.53
N HIS A 90 -16.19 -9.55 5.64
CA HIS A 90 -16.84 -8.26 5.95
C HIS A 90 -18.33 -8.40 6.26
N THR A 91 -18.69 -9.47 6.96
CA THR A 91 -20.06 -9.73 7.43
C THR A 91 -20.11 -9.83 8.95
N LEU A 92 -21.32 -9.70 9.51
CA LEU A 92 -21.55 -9.88 10.94
C LEU A 92 -22.90 -10.55 11.16
N PRO A 93 -22.97 -11.76 11.74
CA PRO A 93 -24.21 -12.43 12.14
C PRO A 93 -25.11 -11.54 12.99
N PHE A 94 -26.41 -11.61 12.73
CA PHE A 94 -27.39 -10.77 13.39
C PHE A 94 -27.65 -11.20 14.85
N ASN A 95 -27.57 -12.54 15.13
CA ASN A 95 -27.75 -13.13 16.45
C ASN A 95 -27.02 -14.48 16.59
N GLU A 96 -27.09 -15.07 17.76
CA GLU A 96 -26.44 -16.34 18.11
C GLU A 96 -27.07 -17.61 17.45
N TYR A 97 -28.18 -17.49 16.75
CA TYR A 97 -28.86 -18.60 16.07
C TYR A 97 -28.62 -18.62 14.55
N TRP A 98 -27.79 -17.71 14.05
CA TRP A 98 -27.51 -17.56 12.62
C TRP A 98 -27.00 -18.87 12.01
N LEU A 99 -26.03 -19.52 12.65
CA LEU A 99 -25.39 -20.72 12.14
C LEU A 99 -26.38 -21.92 12.13
N GLU A 100 -27.12 -22.10 13.20
CA GLU A 100 -28.14 -23.14 13.30
C GLU A 100 -29.23 -22.99 12.23
N ASN A 101 -29.73 -21.74 12.05
CA ASN A 101 -30.76 -21.45 11.05
C ASN A 101 -30.27 -21.72 9.62
N LEU A 102 -28.97 -21.52 9.36
CA LEU A 102 -28.38 -21.75 8.05
C LEU A 102 -28.21 -23.25 7.75
N ILE A 103 -27.91 -24.06 8.78
CA ILE A 103 -27.66 -25.50 8.65
C ILE A 103 -28.96 -26.32 8.66
N LYS A 104 -29.92 -25.98 9.52
CA LYS A 104 -31.15 -26.74 9.74
C LYS A 104 -31.87 -27.19 8.46
N PRO A 105 -32.02 -26.38 7.39
CA PRO A 105 -32.68 -26.86 6.17
C PRO A 105 -31.86 -27.89 5.38
N LEU A 106 -30.54 -28.04 5.62
CA LEU A 106 -29.69 -29.05 4.97
C LEU A 106 -29.86 -30.45 5.55
N HIS A 107 -30.58 -30.61 6.67
CA HIS A 107 -30.95 -31.91 7.20
C HIS A 107 -31.96 -32.62 6.30
N ASP A 108 -32.66 -31.89 5.42
CA ASP A 108 -33.47 -32.45 4.35
C ASP A 108 -32.56 -32.85 3.18
N ASP A 109 -32.50 -34.14 2.88
CA ASP A 109 -31.65 -34.71 1.83
C ASP A 109 -31.94 -34.18 0.43
N THR A 110 -33.10 -33.58 0.21
CA THR A 110 -33.46 -32.90 -1.04
C THR A 110 -32.87 -31.46 -1.16
N THR A 111 -32.35 -30.91 -0.06
CA THR A 111 -31.76 -29.57 -0.04
C THR A 111 -30.25 -29.62 -0.31
N ALA A 112 -29.83 -29.03 -1.41
CA ALA A 112 -28.39 -28.92 -1.73
C ALA A 112 -27.74 -27.71 -1.09
N MET A 113 -28.44 -26.57 -1.07
CA MET A 113 -27.89 -25.27 -0.65
C MET A 113 -28.93 -24.45 0.12
N VAL A 114 -28.44 -23.73 1.12
CA VAL A 114 -29.20 -22.73 1.87
C VAL A 114 -28.46 -21.39 1.72
N TYR A 115 -29.16 -20.30 1.56
CA TYR A 115 -28.59 -18.98 1.71
C TYR A 115 -29.44 -18.10 2.61
N GLY A 116 -28.76 -17.29 3.41
CA GLY A 116 -29.40 -16.46 4.41
C GLY A 116 -29.65 -15.02 3.97
N ARG A 117 -30.36 -14.29 4.82
CA ARG A 117 -30.68 -12.89 4.62
C ARG A 117 -29.45 -12.01 4.78
N GLN A 118 -29.30 -11.02 3.89
CA GLN A 118 -28.26 -10.01 3.98
C GLN A 118 -28.88 -8.62 4.16
N LEU A 119 -28.30 -7.83 5.06
CA LEU A 119 -28.71 -6.48 5.38
C LEU A 119 -27.49 -5.54 5.20
N GLY A 120 -27.70 -4.37 4.64
CA GLY A 120 -26.64 -3.35 4.57
C GLY A 120 -26.29 -2.84 5.97
N GLY A 121 -25.00 -2.68 6.26
CA GLY A 121 -24.51 -2.06 7.48
C GLY A 121 -24.62 -0.52 7.44
N ARG A 122 -24.27 0.14 8.56
CA ARG A 122 -24.31 1.62 8.67
C ARG A 122 -23.40 2.35 7.67
N SER A 123 -22.31 1.71 7.23
CA SER A 123 -21.35 2.25 6.28
C SER A 123 -21.63 1.87 4.82
N SER A 124 -22.66 1.04 4.55
CA SER A 124 -23.04 0.68 3.19
C SER A 124 -23.68 1.85 2.45
N ASN A 125 -23.43 1.95 1.14
CA ASN A 125 -24.13 2.89 0.28
C ASN A 125 -25.66 2.73 0.39
N PHE A 126 -26.39 3.84 0.40
CA PHE A 126 -27.84 3.82 0.57
C PHE A 126 -28.55 2.94 -0.48
N SER A 127 -28.22 3.13 -1.76
CA SER A 127 -28.79 2.33 -2.86
C SER A 127 -28.47 0.85 -2.75
N GLU A 128 -27.29 0.49 -2.29
CA GLU A 128 -26.89 -0.90 -2.09
C GLU A 128 -27.70 -1.55 -0.96
N ALA A 129 -27.88 -0.85 0.17
CA ALA A 129 -28.73 -1.30 1.25
C ALA A 129 -30.19 -1.48 0.80
N GLN A 130 -30.70 -0.62 -0.12
CA GLN A 130 -32.02 -0.81 -0.72
C GLN A 130 -32.09 -2.03 -1.66
N ASP A 131 -31.02 -2.30 -2.44
CA ASP A 131 -30.95 -3.49 -3.28
C ASP A 131 -30.95 -4.77 -2.44
N MET A 132 -30.19 -4.81 -1.34
CA MET A 132 -30.23 -5.93 -0.40
C MET A 132 -31.63 -6.15 0.18
N ARG A 133 -32.32 -5.09 0.59
CA ARG A 133 -33.70 -5.19 1.10
C ARG A 133 -34.69 -5.72 0.06
N ARG A 134 -34.50 -5.37 -1.23
CA ARG A 134 -35.35 -5.87 -2.34
C ARG A 134 -35.07 -7.36 -2.62
N THR A 135 -33.83 -7.77 -2.53
CA THR A 135 -33.38 -9.13 -2.83
C THR A 135 -33.71 -10.09 -1.68
N PHE A 136 -33.38 -9.67 -0.45
CA PHE A 136 -33.47 -10.49 0.76
C PHE A 136 -34.68 -10.07 1.61
N GLY A 137 -35.87 -10.60 1.25
CA GLY A 137 -37.12 -10.34 1.97
C GLY A 137 -37.21 -11.05 3.33
N LYS A 138 -38.35 -10.92 4.01
CA LYS A 138 -38.61 -11.53 5.33
C LYS A 138 -39.23 -12.95 5.27
N GLN A 139 -39.59 -13.44 4.10
CA GLN A 139 -40.28 -14.71 3.93
C GLN A 139 -39.33 -15.80 3.44
N ARG A 140 -39.37 -16.97 4.05
CA ARG A 140 -38.69 -18.20 3.59
C ARG A 140 -39.17 -18.59 2.21
N ARG A 141 -38.26 -19.05 1.34
CA ARG A 141 -38.57 -19.45 -0.04
C ARG A 141 -37.75 -20.67 -0.43
N VAL A 142 -38.39 -21.62 -1.11
CA VAL A 142 -37.72 -22.71 -1.82
C VAL A 142 -37.65 -22.32 -3.29
N LEU A 143 -36.44 -22.18 -3.83
CA LEU A 143 -36.24 -21.83 -5.21
C LEU A 143 -36.37 -23.04 -6.12
N ARG A 144 -36.97 -22.82 -7.28
CA ARG A 144 -37.14 -23.84 -8.34
C ARG A 144 -36.83 -23.21 -9.71
N PRO A 145 -36.37 -24.01 -10.69
CA PRO A 145 -36.19 -23.51 -12.04
C PRO A 145 -37.46 -22.83 -12.57
N PRO A 146 -37.36 -21.76 -13.35
CA PRO A 146 -36.16 -21.17 -13.90
C PRO A 146 -35.50 -20.09 -13.02
N ARG A 147 -35.87 -19.92 -11.77
CA ARG A 147 -35.35 -18.94 -10.83
C ARG A 147 -34.09 -19.47 -10.15
N PHE A 148 -32.93 -19.18 -10.69
CA PHE A 148 -31.65 -19.54 -10.11
C PHE A 148 -31.06 -18.37 -9.34
N PHE A 149 -30.83 -18.55 -8.05
CA PHE A 149 -30.17 -17.56 -7.21
C PHE A 149 -29.57 -18.23 -5.97
N ALA A 150 -28.39 -17.77 -5.58
CA ALA A 150 -27.71 -18.09 -4.32
C ALA A 150 -26.74 -16.93 -4.00
N ASN A 151 -26.12 -16.93 -2.81
CA ASN A 151 -25.09 -15.94 -2.50
C ASN A 151 -24.14 -16.44 -1.43
N ASN A 152 -22.88 -16.68 -1.80
CA ASN A 152 -21.82 -17.21 -0.94
C ASN A 152 -21.29 -16.23 0.12
N ALA A 153 -21.78 -14.99 0.16
CA ALA A 153 -21.51 -14.14 1.32
C ALA A 153 -22.26 -14.61 2.58
N ASN A 154 -23.28 -15.46 2.43
CA ASN A 154 -24.08 -16.05 3.51
C ASN A 154 -24.78 -17.32 3.02
N SER A 155 -24.07 -18.43 2.95
CA SER A 155 -24.64 -19.69 2.44
C SER A 155 -24.14 -20.92 3.20
N ALA A 156 -24.82 -22.03 3.00
CA ALA A 156 -24.38 -23.35 3.44
C ALA A 156 -24.68 -24.39 2.37
N VAL A 157 -23.80 -25.36 2.19
CA VAL A 157 -23.92 -26.45 1.22
C VAL A 157 -23.58 -27.78 1.85
N ARG A 158 -24.07 -28.86 1.25
CA ARG A 158 -23.70 -30.24 1.62
C ARG A 158 -22.36 -30.59 1.02
N LYS A 159 -21.41 -31.08 1.84
CA LYS A 159 -20.07 -31.44 1.40
C LYS A 159 -20.03 -32.63 0.44
N ASP A 160 -20.93 -33.59 0.60
CA ASP A 160 -21.07 -34.76 -0.28
C ASP A 160 -21.48 -34.35 -1.72
N LEU A 161 -22.34 -33.34 -1.86
CA LEU A 161 -22.71 -32.76 -3.15
C LEU A 161 -21.58 -31.90 -3.72
N TRP A 162 -20.91 -31.14 -2.87
CA TRP A 162 -19.72 -30.37 -3.32
C TRP A 162 -18.62 -31.30 -3.85
N ARG A 163 -18.37 -32.44 -3.24
CA ARG A 163 -17.39 -33.43 -3.75
C ARG A 163 -17.75 -33.96 -5.14
N GLN A 164 -19.02 -34.04 -5.48
CA GLN A 164 -19.50 -34.50 -6.78
C GLN A 164 -19.40 -33.38 -7.84
N HIS A 165 -19.59 -32.11 -7.43
CA HIS A 165 -19.51 -30.95 -8.28
C HIS A 165 -18.92 -29.77 -7.47
N PRO A 166 -17.59 -29.59 -7.47
CA PRO A 166 -16.96 -28.44 -6.82
C PRO A 166 -17.37 -27.12 -7.49
N PHE A 167 -17.14 -26.00 -6.82
CA PHE A 167 -17.36 -24.69 -7.42
C PHE A 167 -16.46 -24.49 -8.65
N ASP A 168 -17.01 -23.90 -9.72
CA ASP A 168 -16.25 -23.64 -10.96
C ASP A 168 -15.16 -22.58 -10.72
N GLU A 169 -13.89 -23.01 -10.79
CA GLU A 169 -12.71 -22.16 -10.59
C GLU A 169 -12.43 -21.24 -11.79
N GLY A 170 -13.05 -21.50 -12.92
CA GLY A 170 -12.90 -20.69 -14.13
C GLY A 170 -13.73 -19.41 -14.14
N LEU A 171 -14.69 -19.26 -13.22
CA LEU A 171 -15.61 -18.12 -13.19
C LEU A 171 -14.98 -16.88 -12.54
N LEU A 172 -15.38 -15.72 -13.04
CA LEU A 172 -15.01 -14.41 -12.48
C LEU A 172 -15.86 -14.00 -11.26
N GLY A 173 -16.84 -14.81 -10.91
CA GLY A 173 -17.85 -14.64 -9.85
C GLY A 173 -19.09 -15.42 -10.19
N LEU A 174 -20.11 -15.41 -9.32
CA LEU A 174 -21.36 -16.16 -9.45
C LEU A 174 -21.18 -17.69 -9.49
N GLU A 175 -20.09 -18.17 -8.91
CA GLU A 175 -19.83 -19.62 -8.69
C GLU A 175 -20.92 -20.27 -7.86
N ASP A 176 -21.54 -19.50 -6.96
CA ASP A 176 -22.70 -19.88 -6.15
C ASP A 176 -23.95 -20.11 -6.98
N ILE A 177 -24.26 -19.21 -7.92
CA ILE A 177 -25.43 -19.32 -8.79
C ILE A 177 -25.24 -20.45 -9.81
N GLU A 178 -24.02 -20.63 -10.33
CA GLU A 178 -23.68 -21.77 -11.21
C GLU A 178 -23.95 -23.08 -10.47
N TRP A 179 -23.39 -23.21 -9.26
CA TRP A 179 -23.54 -24.40 -8.43
C TRP A 179 -25.00 -24.70 -8.04
N ALA A 180 -25.72 -23.67 -7.65
CA ALA A 180 -27.14 -23.76 -7.36
C ALA A 180 -27.94 -24.22 -8.61
N LYS A 181 -27.65 -23.62 -9.77
CA LYS A 181 -28.27 -23.99 -11.06
C LYS A 181 -28.01 -25.47 -11.42
N TYR A 182 -26.78 -25.94 -11.23
CA TYR A 182 -26.39 -27.33 -11.50
C TYR A 182 -27.24 -28.33 -10.70
N TRP A 183 -27.38 -28.13 -9.38
CA TRP A 183 -28.14 -29.01 -8.51
C TRP A 183 -29.64 -28.85 -8.66
N MET A 184 -30.16 -27.64 -8.85
CA MET A 184 -31.59 -27.44 -9.12
C MET A 184 -32.07 -28.13 -10.41
N LYS A 185 -31.24 -28.22 -11.44
CA LYS A 185 -31.50 -29.00 -12.65
C LYS A 185 -31.52 -30.52 -12.40
N ARG A 186 -30.99 -30.95 -11.26
CA ARG A 186 -30.99 -32.36 -10.79
C ARG A 186 -32.00 -32.61 -9.70
N HIS A 187 -33.01 -31.74 -9.61
CA HIS A 187 -34.14 -31.82 -8.69
C HIS A 187 -33.84 -31.56 -7.22
N TYR A 188 -32.62 -31.09 -6.87
CA TYR A 188 -32.36 -30.59 -5.53
C TYR A 188 -32.94 -29.19 -5.32
N GLN A 189 -33.18 -28.84 -4.06
CA GLN A 189 -33.74 -27.57 -3.64
C GLN A 189 -32.65 -26.62 -3.21
N VAL A 190 -32.87 -25.32 -3.47
CA VAL A 190 -32.12 -24.22 -2.88
C VAL A 190 -33.05 -23.40 -2.01
N VAL A 191 -32.73 -23.28 -0.73
CA VAL A 191 -33.59 -22.66 0.27
C VAL A 191 -33.08 -21.30 0.66
N TYR A 192 -33.95 -20.29 0.63
CA TYR A 192 -33.71 -19.00 1.25
C TYR A 192 -34.26 -19.00 2.67
N GLU A 193 -33.36 -18.80 3.67
CA GLU A 193 -33.71 -18.77 5.09
C GLU A 193 -33.53 -17.37 5.67
N PRO A 194 -34.59 -16.58 5.87
CA PRO A 194 -34.51 -15.22 6.33
C PRO A 194 -34.07 -15.06 7.80
N GLN A 195 -34.19 -16.10 8.61
CA GLN A 195 -33.75 -16.10 10.00
C GLN A 195 -32.23 -16.24 10.12
N ALA A 196 -31.56 -16.82 9.11
CA ALA A 196 -30.11 -16.81 8.99
C ALA A 196 -29.60 -15.44 8.48
N ALA A 197 -29.86 -14.40 9.26
CA ALA A 197 -29.57 -13.01 8.86
C ALA A 197 -28.19 -12.57 9.30
N LEU A 198 -27.52 -11.77 8.44
CA LEU A 198 -26.27 -11.07 8.77
C LEU A 198 -26.23 -9.67 8.16
N TYR A 199 -25.38 -8.81 8.71
CA TYR A 199 -24.97 -7.57 8.06
C TYR A 199 -23.85 -7.88 7.07
N HIS A 200 -23.98 -7.36 5.85
CA HIS A 200 -22.96 -7.43 4.80
C HIS A 200 -22.50 -6.01 4.46
N ILE A 201 -21.24 -5.72 4.74
CA ILE A 201 -20.71 -4.35 4.77
C ILE A 201 -19.73 -4.16 3.63
N HIS A 202 -20.13 -3.43 2.58
CA HIS A 202 -19.22 -3.04 1.52
C HIS A 202 -18.67 -1.64 1.75
N THR A 203 -17.37 -1.47 1.59
CA THR A 203 -16.67 -0.18 1.66
C THR A 203 -16.00 0.17 0.32
N GLU A 204 -16.56 -0.33 -0.78
CA GLU A 204 -16.03 -0.19 -2.13
C GLU A 204 -16.13 1.24 -2.65
N ASN A 205 -15.09 1.69 -3.36
CA ASN A 205 -15.13 2.93 -4.14
C ASN A 205 -15.89 2.73 -5.48
N TRP A 206 -16.14 3.83 -6.21
CA TRP A 206 -16.96 3.81 -7.45
C TRP A 206 -16.36 2.93 -8.56
N ARG A 207 -15.03 2.82 -8.65
CA ARG A 207 -14.34 1.95 -9.62
C ARG A 207 -14.53 0.48 -9.25
N GLN A 208 -14.39 0.14 -7.97
CA GLN A 208 -14.58 -1.21 -7.46
C GLN A 208 -16.04 -1.67 -7.65
N ILE A 209 -17.02 -0.82 -7.36
CA ILE A 209 -18.45 -1.08 -7.63
C ILE A 209 -18.67 -1.39 -9.12
N ARG A 210 -18.19 -0.51 -10.03
CA ARG A 210 -18.32 -0.73 -11.48
C ARG A 210 -17.71 -2.06 -11.91
N ARG A 211 -16.57 -2.42 -11.37
CA ARG A 211 -15.85 -3.63 -11.70
C ARG A 211 -16.53 -4.87 -11.14
N ARG A 212 -17.07 -4.86 -9.92
CA ARG A 212 -17.85 -5.95 -9.36
C ARG A 212 -19.01 -6.29 -10.28
N TYR A 213 -19.83 -5.31 -10.65
CA TYR A 213 -20.96 -5.52 -11.54
C TYR A 213 -20.57 -5.90 -12.97
N TYR A 214 -19.40 -5.48 -13.44
CA TYR A 214 -18.82 -5.96 -14.68
C TYR A 214 -18.50 -7.46 -14.63
N ARG A 215 -17.80 -7.92 -13.61
CA ARG A 215 -17.47 -9.33 -13.41
C ARG A 215 -18.71 -10.21 -13.29
N GLU A 216 -19.65 -9.79 -12.46
CA GLU A 216 -20.92 -10.49 -12.28
C GLU A 216 -21.70 -10.61 -13.60
N ALA A 217 -21.74 -9.55 -14.41
CA ALA A 217 -22.41 -9.55 -15.71
C ALA A 217 -21.73 -10.47 -16.73
N VAL A 218 -20.40 -10.47 -16.80
CA VAL A 218 -19.62 -11.40 -17.64
C VAL A 218 -19.93 -12.85 -17.22
N ALA A 219 -19.87 -13.14 -15.93
CA ALA A 219 -20.18 -14.48 -15.40
C ALA A 219 -21.65 -14.86 -15.65
N ALA A 220 -22.62 -13.95 -15.41
CA ALA A 220 -24.05 -14.17 -15.63
C ALA A 220 -24.36 -14.53 -17.09
N ARG A 221 -23.69 -13.88 -18.03
CA ARG A 221 -23.79 -14.21 -19.44
C ARG A 221 -23.20 -15.58 -19.76
N TRP A 222 -22.01 -15.89 -19.23
CA TRP A 222 -21.34 -17.17 -19.43
C TRP A 222 -22.16 -18.35 -18.92
N ILE A 223 -22.69 -18.26 -17.70
CA ILE A 223 -23.53 -19.32 -17.14
C ILE A 223 -24.97 -19.33 -17.70
N GLY A 224 -25.29 -18.42 -18.62
CA GLY A 224 -26.56 -18.37 -19.34
C GLY A 224 -27.79 -17.99 -18.50
N ILE A 225 -27.61 -17.15 -17.46
CA ILE A 225 -28.73 -16.53 -16.71
C ILE A 225 -29.08 -15.13 -17.20
N GLN A 226 -28.17 -14.48 -17.93
CA GLN A 226 -28.40 -13.22 -18.61
C GLN A 226 -27.90 -13.29 -20.07
N THR A 227 -28.42 -12.41 -20.91
CA THR A 227 -28.04 -12.29 -22.31
C THR A 227 -27.74 -10.83 -22.66
N THR A 228 -27.16 -10.57 -23.83
CA THR A 228 -26.90 -9.20 -24.31
C THR A 228 -28.16 -8.34 -24.38
N ARG A 229 -29.36 -8.92 -24.56
CA ARG A 229 -30.66 -8.19 -24.55
C ARG A 229 -30.92 -7.51 -23.20
N HIS A 230 -30.41 -8.08 -22.08
CA HIS A 230 -30.55 -7.48 -20.78
C HIS A 230 -29.74 -6.18 -20.63
N ALA A 231 -28.73 -5.94 -21.48
CA ALA A 231 -27.97 -4.68 -21.48
C ALA A 231 -28.86 -3.47 -21.81
N ALA A 232 -29.79 -3.59 -22.78
CA ALA A 232 -30.69 -2.53 -23.12
C ALA A 232 -31.67 -2.20 -21.98
N ALA A 233 -32.15 -3.22 -21.26
CA ALA A 233 -33.06 -3.04 -20.13
C ALA A 233 -32.37 -2.52 -18.85
N CYS A 234 -31.06 -2.71 -18.72
CA CYS A 234 -30.32 -2.40 -17.50
C CYS A 234 -30.42 -0.92 -17.09
N SER A 235 -30.20 0.01 -18.02
CA SER A 235 -30.25 1.45 -17.73
C SER A 235 -31.65 1.88 -17.28
N PHE A 236 -32.70 1.39 -17.92
CA PHE A 236 -34.07 1.67 -17.52
C PHE A 236 -34.39 1.14 -16.13
N LEU A 237 -33.96 -0.08 -15.83
CA LEU A 237 -34.18 -0.69 -14.52
C LEU A 237 -33.46 0.09 -13.41
N GLU A 238 -32.20 0.50 -13.63
CA GLU A 238 -31.44 1.25 -12.64
C GLU A 238 -31.97 2.69 -12.47
N ALA A 239 -32.50 3.33 -13.54
CA ALA A 239 -33.21 4.61 -13.44
C ALA A 239 -34.50 4.49 -12.61
N THR A 240 -35.28 3.44 -12.82
CA THR A 240 -36.47 3.17 -12.00
C THR A 240 -36.11 2.95 -10.53
N ARG A 241 -35.05 2.19 -10.28
CA ARG A 241 -34.53 1.97 -8.90
C ARG A 241 -34.05 3.25 -8.25
N LEU A 242 -33.44 4.16 -9.00
CA LEU A 242 -33.03 5.48 -8.49
C LEU A 242 -34.23 6.26 -7.95
N ILE A 243 -35.33 6.32 -8.73
CA ILE A 243 -36.56 7.00 -8.31
C ILE A 243 -37.15 6.33 -7.05
N LEU A 244 -37.17 5.01 -7.00
CA LEU A 244 -37.65 4.26 -5.84
C LEU A 244 -36.77 4.49 -4.59
N ASP A 245 -35.46 4.64 -4.75
CA ASP A 245 -34.53 4.95 -3.66
C ASP A 245 -34.81 6.33 -3.08
N TRP A 246 -35.01 7.34 -3.94
CA TRP A 246 -35.37 8.69 -3.51
C TRP A 246 -36.74 8.72 -2.80
N GLY A 247 -37.74 8.02 -3.35
CA GLY A 247 -39.05 7.90 -2.70
C GLY A 247 -38.94 7.28 -1.31
N ARG A 248 -38.11 6.24 -1.14
CA ARG A 248 -37.87 5.60 0.17
C ARG A 248 -37.10 6.47 1.15
N PHE A 249 -36.24 7.35 0.68
CA PHE A 249 -35.55 8.30 1.56
C PHE A 249 -36.49 9.39 2.06
N LEU A 250 -37.37 9.89 1.18
CA LEU A 250 -38.36 10.93 1.52
C LEU A 250 -39.49 10.38 2.41
N TYR A 251 -39.88 9.12 2.19
CA TYR A 251 -40.95 8.44 2.93
C TYR A 251 -40.44 7.12 3.54
N PRO A 252 -39.68 7.19 4.63
CA PRO A 252 -38.93 6.03 5.15
C PRO A 252 -39.77 4.92 5.81
N GLY A 253 -41.10 5.14 6.03
CA GLY A 253 -41.95 4.19 6.75
C GLY A 253 -41.49 3.98 8.20
N GLU A 254 -41.96 2.91 8.86
CA GLU A 254 -41.64 2.59 10.26
C GLU A 254 -40.16 2.26 10.54
N ASN A 255 -39.34 2.00 9.52
CA ASN A 255 -37.91 1.66 9.64
C ASN A 255 -37.02 2.87 9.26
N ARG A 256 -36.93 3.88 10.12
CA ARG A 256 -35.88 4.92 10.04
C ARG A 256 -34.50 4.25 10.20
N ALA A 257 -33.82 4.00 9.10
CA ALA A 257 -32.36 3.84 9.14
C ALA A 257 -31.77 5.19 9.53
N THR A 258 -31.25 5.27 10.75
CA THR A 258 -30.76 6.48 11.40
C THR A 258 -29.38 6.88 10.85
N THR A 259 -29.27 7.21 9.59
CA THR A 259 -28.10 7.94 9.08
C THR A 259 -28.54 9.39 8.91
N PRO A 260 -27.95 10.36 9.61
CA PRO A 260 -28.25 11.77 9.42
C PRO A 260 -27.57 12.27 8.15
N MET A 261 -28.05 11.79 6.99
CA MET A 261 -27.57 12.20 5.69
C MET A 261 -28.54 13.24 5.11
N ARG A 262 -28.02 14.33 4.53
CA ARG A 262 -28.84 15.31 3.81
C ARG A 262 -29.33 14.73 2.49
N PHE A 263 -30.52 15.06 2.05
CA PHE A 263 -31.08 14.59 0.76
C PHE A 263 -30.13 14.82 -0.41
N ARG A 264 -29.46 15.97 -0.48
CA ARG A 264 -28.48 16.29 -1.54
C ARG A 264 -27.32 15.30 -1.60
N ASP A 265 -26.82 14.87 -0.46
CA ASP A 265 -25.67 13.95 -0.36
C ASP A 265 -26.11 12.53 -0.72
N MET A 266 -27.27 12.10 -0.24
CA MET A 266 -27.89 10.84 -0.62
C MET A 266 -28.19 10.79 -2.13
N ALA A 267 -28.75 11.86 -2.70
CA ALA A 267 -29.05 11.92 -4.13
C ALA A 267 -27.78 11.81 -5.00
N ARG A 268 -26.69 12.47 -4.60
CA ARG A 268 -25.38 12.35 -5.28
C ARG A 268 -24.82 10.93 -5.20
N GLU A 269 -24.89 10.32 -4.02
CA GLU A 269 -24.43 8.94 -3.82
C GLU A 269 -25.23 7.96 -4.67
N THR A 270 -26.57 8.05 -4.63
CA THR A 270 -27.45 7.13 -5.36
C THR A 270 -27.27 7.24 -6.87
N ILE A 271 -27.15 8.46 -7.40
CA ILE A 271 -26.86 8.68 -8.85
C ILE A 271 -25.54 7.99 -9.22
N ARG A 272 -24.47 8.22 -8.43
CA ARG A 272 -23.15 7.62 -8.69
C ARG A 272 -23.19 6.11 -8.61
N PHE A 273 -23.85 5.56 -7.60
CA PHE A 273 -23.99 4.11 -7.43
C PHE A 273 -24.71 3.48 -8.64
N ARG A 274 -25.91 4.00 -9.00
CA ARG A 274 -26.71 3.47 -10.10
C ARG A 274 -26.01 3.59 -11.45
N ALA A 275 -25.33 4.71 -11.70
CA ALA A 275 -24.55 4.91 -12.91
C ALA A 275 -23.38 3.89 -13.01
N ASN A 276 -22.58 3.73 -11.97
CA ASN A 276 -21.45 2.79 -11.99
C ASN A 276 -21.90 1.33 -12.11
N LYS A 277 -22.98 0.95 -11.43
CA LYS A 277 -23.62 -0.34 -11.56
C LYS A 277 -24.11 -0.60 -13.01
N SER A 278 -24.84 0.35 -13.59
CA SER A 278 -25.34 0.24 -14.98
C SER A 278 -24.19 0.11 -15.98
N ILE A 279 -23.19 1.00 -15.90
CA ILE A 279 -22.01 0.98 -16.81
C ILE A 279 -21.27 -0.36 -16.70
N GLY A 280 -21.01 -0.85 -15.47
CA GLY A 280 -20.35 -2.13 -15.25
C GLY A 280 -21.14 -3.29 -15.85
N THR A 281 -22.43 -3.36 -15.54
CA THR A 281 -23.32 -4.44 -16.03
C THR A 281 -23.44 -4.44 -17.56
N ILE A 282 -23.69 -3.29 -18.18
CA ILE A 282 -23.81 -3.19 -19.64
C ILE A 282 -22.52 -3.64 -20.32
N LYS A 283 -21.38 -3.10 -19.88
CA LYS A 283 -20.08 -3.46 -20.44
C LYS A 283 -19.82 -4.96 -20.31
N GLY A 284 -20.06 -5.55 -19.14
CA GLY A 284 -19.86 -6.99 -18.92
C GLY A 284 -20.77 -7.87 -19.76
N LEU A 285 -22.03 -7.48 -19.98
CA LEU A 285 -22.95 -8.21 -20.86
C LEU A 285 -22.56 -8.13 -22.34
N LEU A 286 -21.92 -7.05 -22.77
CA LEU A 286 -21.47 -6.87 -24.17
C LEU A 286 -20.12 -7.53 -24.46
N ASP A 287 -19.27 -7.68 -23.43
CA ASP A 287 -17.89 -8.19 -23.56
C ASP A 287 -17.87 -9.72 -23.67
N GLY A 288 -17.93 -10.23 -24.91
CA GLY A 288 -18.13 -11.66 -25.20
C GLY A 288 -16.90 -12.56 -25.05
N GLY A 289 -15.68 -12.04 -25.22
CA GLY A 289 -14.44 -12.83 -25.29
C GLY A 289 -13.65 -12.99 -23.99
N VAL A 290 -14.11 -12.37 -22.90
CA VAL A 290 -13.36 -12.33 -21.62
C VAL A 290 -13.15 -13.72 -21.02
N MET A 291 -14.19 -14.56 -21.05
CA MET A 291 -14.13 -15.89 -20.44
C MET A 291 -13.23 -16.87 -21.19
N GLU A 292 -12.94 -16.60 -22.44
CA GLU A 292 -12.07 -17.38 -23.30
C GLU A 292 -10.59 -16.94 -23.23
N ASN A 293 -10.30 -15.75 -22.64
CA ASN A 293 -8.97 -15.18 -22.56
C ASN A 293 -8.41 -15.24 -21.13
N PRO A 294 -7.46 -16.16 -20.81
CA PRO A 294 -6.90 -16.31 -19.46
C PRO A 294 -6.21 -15.05 -18.94
N ASN A 295 -5.49 -14.31 -19.80
CA ASN A 295 -4.79 -13.08 -19.40
C ASN A 295 -5.78 -11.97 -19.03
N LEU A 296 -6.88 -11.85 -19.77
CA LEU A 296 -7.91 -10.87 -19.48
C LEU A 296 -8.69 -11.22 -18.22
N LYS A 297 -8.99 -12.51 -17.98
CA LYS A 297 -9.54 -13.00 -16.72
C LYS A 297 -8.65 -12.62 -15.54
N LYS A 298 -7.35 -12.93 -15.63
CA LYS A 298 -6.35 -12.63 -14.59
C LYS A 298 -6.33 -11.13 -14.29
N LYS A 299 -6.27 -10.28 -15.31
CA LYS A 299 -6.32 -8.81 -15.16
C LYS A 299 -7.59 -8.34 -14.45
N ILE A 300 -8.73 -8.95 -14.74
CA ILE A 300 -10.01 -8.58 -14.13
C ILE A 300 -10.10 -9.05 -12.67
N LEU A 301 -9.55 -10.18 -12.30
CA LEU A 301 -9.53 -10.68 -10.93
C LEU A 301 -8.55 -9.90 -10.04
N PHE A 302 -7.40 -9.53 -10.59
CA PHE A 302 -6.25 -9.01 -9.84
C PHE A 302 -5.96 -7.52 -9.99
N ASP A 303 -6.94 -6.69 -10.33
CA ASP A 303 -6.74 -5.24 -10.32
C ASP A 303 -6.47 -4.73 -8.88
N ARG A 304 -5.25 -4.76 -8.50
CA ARG A 304 -4.78 -4.19 -7.26
C ARG A 304 -4.36 -2.76 -7.53
N THR A 305 -5.05 -1.82 -6.95
CA THR A 305 -4.68 -0.41 -7.01
C THR A 305 -4.32 0.10 -5.62
N CYS A 306 -3.45 1.09 -5.59
CA CYS A 306 -3.13 1.85 -4.39
C CYS A 306 -3.12 3.34 -4.69
N LYS A 307 -3.27 4.15 -3.67
CA LYS A 307 -3.12 5.60 -3.80
C LYS A 307 -1.66 5.95 -3.87
N ALA A 308 -1.31 6.85 -4.80
CA ALA A 308 0.01 7.39 -4.94
C ALA A 308 -0.04 8.85 -5.38
N VAL A 309 0.95 9.64 -5.01
CA VAL A 309 1.19 10.94 -5.62
C VAL A 309 1.90 10.73 -6.94
N VAL A 310 1.29 11.13 -8.05
CA VAL A 310 1.85 11.01 -9.39
C VAL A 310 2.20 12.40 -9.92
N ILE A 311 3.46 12.61 -10.27
CA ILE A 311 3.92 13.81 -10.99
C ILE A 311 3.91 13.50 -12.48
N LYS A 312 3.07 14.21 -13.25
CA LYS A 312 2.89 14.01 -14.70
C LYS A 312 3.69 14.99 -15.56
N GLY A 313 4.24 16.00 -14.93
CA GLY A 313 5.02 17.08 -15.54
C GLY A 313 5.30 18.17 -14.52
N ALA A 314 6.07 19.17 -14.88
CA ALA A 314 6.35 20.31 -14.01
C ALA A 314 5.05 20.95 -13.50
N HIS A 315 4.93 21.14 -12.18
CA HIS A 315 3.77 21.67 -11.47
C HIS A 315 2.48 20.86 -11.62
N GLN A 316 2.55 19.62 -12.13
CA GLN A 316 1.41 18.73 -12.34
C GLN A 316 1.51 17.49 -11.46
N ALA A 317 1.04 17.58 -10.23
CA ALA A 317 1.00 16.46 -9.28
C ALA A 317 -0.39 16.29 -8.67
N ALA A 318 -0.83 15.03 -8.54
CA ALA A 318 -2.10 14.66 -7.92
C ALA A 318 -2.01 13.29 -7.25
N ILE A 319 -2.90 13.04 -6.28
CA ILE A 319 -3.10 11.68 -5.77
C ILE A 319 -3.98 10.94 -6.77
N GLU A 320 -3.48 9.80 -7.23
CA GLU A 320 -4.15 8.91 -8.17
C GLU A 320 -4.18 7.48 -7.64
N GLU A 321 -5.14 6.70 -8.12
CA GLU A 321 -5.11 5.25 -7.98
C GLU A 321 -4.26 4.66 -9.11
N ILE A 322 -3.14 4.05 -8.76
CA ILE A 322 -2.24 3.37 -9.70
C ILE A 322 -2.29 1.85 -9.48
N GLU A 323 -1.98 1.08 -10.50
CA GLU A 323 -1.83 -0.38 -10.38
C GLU A 323 -0.61 -0.70 -9.50
N ILE A 324 -0.78 -1.62 -8.54
CA ILE A 324 0.35 -2.19 -7.79
C ILE A 324 1.07 -3.15 -8.74
N PRO A 325 2.37 -2.96 -9.01
CA PRO A 325 3.11 -3.83 -9.90
C PRO A 325 3.15 -5.28 -9.41
N GLU A 326 3.21 -6.24 -10.33
CA GLU A 326 3.39 -7.66 -10.01
C GLU A 326 4.76 -7.89 -9.35
N VAL A 327 4.79 -8.68 -8.28
CA VAL A 327 6.02 -9.06 -7.58
C VAL A 327 6.71 -10.16 -8.39
N LYS A 328 7.85 -9.83 -9.00
CA LYS A 328 8.68 -10.78 -9.74
C LYS A 328 9.53 -11.62 -8.77
N PRO A 329 10.14 -12.73 -9.21
CA PRO A 329 10.91 -13.60 -8.32
C PRO A 329 12.00 -12.90 -7.49
N GLY A 330 12.60 -11.83 -7.99
CA GLY A 330 13.63 -11.06 -7.27
C GLY A 330 13.13 -9.82 -6.53
N ASP A 331 11.82 -9.56 -6.55
CA ASP A 331 11.23 -8.33 -6.02
C ASP A 331 10.58 -8.53 -4.64
N THR A 332 10.38 -7.42 -3.96
CA THR A 332 9.69 -7.33 -2.67
C THR A 332 8.62 -6.24 -2.77
N LEU A 333 7.40 -6.55 -2.34
CA LEU A 333 6.33 -5.57 -2.16
C LEU A 333 6.35 -5.05 -0.73
N ILE A 334 6.43 -3.74 -0.59
CA ILE A 334 6.48 -3.03 0.69
C ILE A 334 5.23 -2.17 0.84
N ARG A 335 4.55 -2.28 1.99
CA ARG A 335 3.57 -1.31 2.44
C ARG A 335 4.30 -0.16 3.09
N VAL A 336 4.25 1.02 2.48
CA VAL A 336 4.95 2.20 2.98
C VAL A 336 4.22 2.74 4.21
N ALA A 337 4.95 2.96 5.28
CA ALA A 337 4.42 3.53 6.53
C ALA A 337 4.63 5.04 6.58
N TYR A 338 5.87 5.47 6.37
CA TYR A 338 6.29 6.86 6.39
C TYR A 338 7.23 7.17 5.24
N GLU A 339 7.18 8.40 4.76
CA GLU A 339 8.08 8.96 3.74
C GLU A 339 8.55 10.34 4.20
N ALA A 340 9.85 10.62 4.13
CA ALA A 340 10.41 11.92 4.46
C ALA A 340 10.60 12.75 3.19
N VAL A 341 10.13 14.00 3.21
CA VAL A 341 10.25 14.91 2.06
C VAL A 341 11.70 15.28 1.81
N CYS A 342 12.20 14.99 0.62
CA CYS A 342 13.50 15.42 0.11
C CYS A 342 13.37 16.65 -0.80
N ALA A 343 14.40 17.48 -0.86
CA ALA A 343 14.45 18.61 -1.82
C ALA A 343 14.30 18.11 -3.27
N THR A 344 14.86 16.95 -3.58
CA THR A 344 14.75 16.31 -4.90
C THR A 344 13.30 16.05 -5.34
N ASP A 345 12.39 15.72 -4.40
CA ASP A 345 10.97 15.53 -4.73
C ASP A 345 10.32 16.82 -5.22
N ILE A 346 10.73 17.94 -4.62
CA ILE A 346 10.25 19.28 -4.96
C ILE A 346 10.82 19.71 -6.31
N GLU A 347 12.11 19.48 -6.54
CA GLU A 347 12.79 19.79 -7.81
C GLU A 347 12.22 18.99 -8.98
N ILE A 348 11.80 17.73 -8.76
CA ILE A 348 11.06 16.95 -9.76
C ILE A 348 9.71 17.62 -10.05
N TYR A 349 8.98 18.04 -9.01
CA TYR A 349 7.70 18.71 -9.18
C TYR A 349 7.84 20.07 -9.88
N GLU A 350 8.88 20.84 -9.58
CA GLU A 350 9.17 22.13 -10.22
C GLU A 350 9.77 21.99 -11.63
N GLY A 351 10.27 20.80 -11.98
CA GLY A 351 10.95 20.55 -13.26
C GLY A 351 12.37 21.13 -13.33
N THR A 352 12.96 21.45 -12.17
CA THR A 352 14.30 22.05 -12.08
C THR A 352 15.42 21.02 -11.97
N LEU A 353 15.10 19.76 -11.64
CA LEU A 353 16.09 18.68 -11.51
C LEU A 353 16.77 18.40 -12.86
N GLY A 354 18.09 18.50 -12.91
CA GLY A 354 18.88 18.34 -14.13
C GLY A 354 18.65 17.03 -14.89
N TYR A 355 18.31 15.94 -14.20
CA TYR A 355 17.97 14.66 -14.85
C TYR A 355 16.75 14.75 -15.75
N TYR A 356 15.73 15.54 -15.37
CA TYR A 356 14.54 15.76 -16.19
C TYR A 356 14.82 16.75 -17.33
N GLN A 357 15.59 17.80 -17.07
CA GLN A 357 15.98 18.78 -18.09
C GLN A 357 16.83 18.16 -19.21
N ASN A 358 17.71 17.22 -18.85
CA ASN A 358 18.59 16.52 -19.79
C ASN A 358 17.98 15.23 -20.39
N GLY A 359 16.70 14.92 -20.09
CA GLY A 359 16.01 13.76 -20.63
C GLY A 359 16.46 12.40 -20.09
N ILE A 360 17.27 12.36 -19.03
CA ILE A 360 17.71 11.14 -18.35
C ILE A 360 16.54 10.53 -17.58
N ALA A 361 15.75 11.36 -16.88
CA ALA A 361 14.51 10.97 -16.22
C ALA A 361 13.29 11.48 -16.99
N LYS A 362 12.15 10.80 -16.82
CA LYS A 362 10.91 11.12 -17.54
C LYS A 362 9.70 11.05 -16.61
N TYR A 363 8.72 11.89 -16.91
CA TYR A 363 7.38 11.78 -16.34
C TYR A 363 6.54 10.71 -17.09
N PRO A 364 5.49 10.12 -16.48
CA PRO A 364 5.09 10.30 -15.07
C PRO A 364 5.98 9.52 -14.11
N ILE A 365 6.03 9.97 -12.84
CA ILE A 365 6.77 9.34 -11.76
C ILE A 365 5.99 9.46 -10.43
N VAL A 366 6.10 8.46 -9.58
CA VAL A 366 5.77 8.55 -8.15
C VAL A 366 7.07 8.88 -7.43
N PRO A 367 7.21 10.07 -6.79
CA PRO A 367 8.44 10.46 -6.12
C PRO A 367 8.63 9.71 -4.80
N GLY A 368 9.73 10.01 -4.11
CA GLY A 368 10.06 9.52 -2.76
C GLY A 368 11.06 8.39 -2.73
N HIS A 369 12.08 8.58 -1.90
CA HIS A 369 13.17 7.62 -1.73
C HIS A 369 13.68 7.54 -0.28
N GLU A 370 13.12 8.34 0.63
CA GLU A 370 13.44 8.37 2.05
C GLU A 370 12.29 7.75 2.86
N PHE A 371 11.97 6.47 2.62
CA PHE A 371 10.81 5.83 3.26
C PHE A 371 11.17 4.61 4.09
N SER A 372 10.23 4.27 4.95
CA SER A 372 10.21 3.06 5.73
C SER A 372 8.88 2.34 5.56
N GLY A 373 8.87 1.05 5.78
CA GLY A 373 7.64 0.28 5.63
C GLY A 373 7.75 -1.14 6.16
N ARG A 374 6.78 -1.95 5.77
CA ARG A 374 6.69 -3.36 6.14
C ARG A 374 6.58 -4.22 4.89
N VAL A 375 7.32 -5.31 4.85
CA VAL A 375 7.23 -6.32 3.78
C VAL A 375 5.85 -6.98 3.82
N VAL A 376 5.17 -7.03 2.68
CA VAL A 376 3.85 -7.68 2.52
C VAL A 376 3.87 -8.85 1.54
N SER A 377 4.88 -8.91 0.67
CA SER A 377 5.11 -10.06 -0.20
C SER A 377 6.54 -10.09 -0.66
N VAL A 378 7.12 -11.28 -0.81
CA VAL A 378 8.46 -11.50 -1.34
C VAL A 378 8.39 -12.41 -2.55
N GLY A 379 9.22 -12.16 -3.56
CA GLY A 379 9.39 -13.05 -4.70
C GLY A 379 10.20 -14.30 -4.32
N SER A 380 10.04 -15.37 -5.10
CA SER A 380 10.62 -16.69 -4.80
C SER A 380 12.14 -16.73 -4.66
N ASN A 381 12.85 -15.73 -5.17
CA ASN A 381 14.32 -15.65 -5.10
C ASN A 381 14.81 -14.68 -3.99
N VAL A 382 13.91 -14.16 -3.17
CA VAL A 382 14.25 -13.28 -2.03
C VAL A 382 14.22 -14.12 -0.75
N ASN A 383 15.40 -14.48 -0.21
CA ASN A 383 15.55 -15.43 0.89
C ASN A 383 15.95 -14.78 2.23
N HIS A 384 16.19 -13.45 2.24
CA HIS A 384 16.68 -12.72 3.42
C HIS A 384 15.62 -11.85 4.07
N LEU A 385 14.40 -11.84 3.50
CA LEU A 385 13.25 -11.06 3.99
C LEU A 385 12.05 -11.98 4.18
N ASP A 386 11.31 -11.71 5.25
CA ASP A 386 10.05 -12.37 5.55
C ASP A 386 8.88 -11.37 5.50
N VAL A 387 7.67 -11.87 5.23
CA VAL A 387 6.45 -11.07 5.33
C VAL A 387 6.28 -10.60 6.77
N GLY A 388 6.09 -9.29 6.95
CA GLY A 388 6.00 -8.65 8.25
C GLY A 388 7.27 -7.90 8.67
N ASP A 389 8.42 -8.14 8.03
CA ASP A 389 9.66 -7.41 8.34
C ASP A 389 9.52 -5.90 8.19
N LEU A 390 10.11 -5.17 9.13
CA LEU A 390 10.29 -3.73 9.04
C LEU A 390 11.49 -3.44 8.14
N VAL A 391 11.37 -2.50 7.21
CA VAL A 391 12.40 -2.30 6.19
C VAL A 391 12.59 -0.83 5.80
N VAL A 392 13.79 -0.56 5.28
CA VAL A 392 14.18 0.64 4.51
C VAL A 392 14.81 0.22 3.20
N VAL A 393 14.94 1.14 2.23
CA VAL A 393 15.32 0.79 0.86
C VAL A 393 16.37 1.76 0.32
N GLU A 394 17.33 1.23 -0.45
CA GLU A 394 18.33 2.04 -1.15
C GLU A 394 17.71 2.81 -2.33
N CYS A 395 18.02 4.10 -2.43
CA CYS A 395 17.58 4.94 -3.54
C CYS A 395 18.23 4.50 -4.88
N ILE A 396 19.57 4.38 -4.92
CA ILE A 396 20.31 4.06 -6.13
C ILE A 396 20.34 2.55 -6.36
N GLN A 397 19.78 2.12 -7.48
CA GLN A 397 19.62 0.72 -7.87
C GLN A 397 20.32 0.44 -9.19
N SER A 398 21.39 -0.36 -9.12
CA SER A 398 22.19 -0.76 -10.27
C SER A 398 21.78 -2.14 -10.82
N CYS A 399 22.25 -2.55 -12.01
CA CYS A 399 21.90 -3.86 -12.57
C CYS A 399 22.55 -5.05 -11.82
N GLY A 400 23.66 -4.81 -11.11
CA GLY A 400 24.39 -5.82 -10.34
C GLY A 400 25.29 -6.74 -11.16
N SER A 401 25.23 -6.72 -12.50
CA SER A 401 25.93 -7.69 -13.38
C SER A 401 26.96 -7.07 -14.34
N CYS A 402 26.88 -5.77 -14.63
CA CYS A 402 27.83 -5.11 -15.53
C CYS A 402 29.20 -4.89 -14.87
N GLU A 403 30.21 -4.63 -15.67
CA GLU A 403 31.60 -4.41 -15.22
C GLU A 403 31.70 -3.31 -14.14
N ALA A 404 30.95 -2.21 -14.29
CA ALA A 404 30.91 -1.16 -13.28
C ALA A 404 30.36 -1.67 -11.94
N CYS A 405 29.33 -2.50 -11.96
CA CYS A 405 28.75 -3.11 -10.76
C CYS A 405 29.72 -4.10 -10.09
N GLN A 406 30.41 -4.92 -10.89
CA GLN A 406 31.42 -5.88 -10.39
C GLN A 406 32.60 -5.18 -9.70
N ARG A 407 32.93 -3.95 -10.15
CA ARG A 407 33.95 -3.08 -9.52
C ARG A 407 33.40 -2.21 -8.38
N GLU A 408 32.19 -2.46 -7.90
CA GLU A 408 31.49 -1.64 -6.88
C GLU A 408 31.33 -0.15 -7.26
N ASN A 409 31.35 0.16 -8.56
CA ASN A 409 31.11 1.51 -9.07
C ASN A 409 29.68 1.64 -9.63
N TRP A 410 28.68 1.51 -8.74
CA TRP A 410 27.25 1.50 -9.11
C TRP A 410 26.79 2.78 -9.81
N ILE A 411 27.45 3.91 -9.52
CA ILE A 411 27.14 5.22 -10.13
C ILE A 411 27.43 5.20 -11.65
N ALA A 412 28.43 4.44 -12.08
CA ALA A 412 28.77 4.27 -13.49
C ALA A 412 27.92 3.19 -14.22
N CYS A 413 26.98 2.55 -13.54
CA CYS A 413 26.12 1.56 -14.17
C CYS A 413 25.19 2.23 -15.18
N ARG A 414 25.26 1.81 -16.46
CA ARG A 414 24.41 2.37 -17.53
C ARG A 414 22.93 2.03 -17.38
N GLN A 415 22.58 0.99 -16.60
CA GLN A 415 21.22 0.58 -16.30
C GLN A 415 20.81 1.03 -14.88
N ARG A 416 21.49 2.03 -14.34
CA ARG A 416 21.15 2.60 -13.04
C ARG A 416 19.75 3.21 -13.09
N THR A 417 18.95 2.87 -12.07
CA THR A 417 17.71 3.56 -11.74
C THR A 417 17.84 4.18 -10.36
N GLU A 418 17.00 5.17 -10.07
CA GLU A 418 16.91 5.79 -8.77
C GLU A 418 15.44 5.79 -8.33
N LEU A 419 15.18 5.22 -7.19
CA LEU A 419 13.84 5.03 -6.65
C LEU A 419 13.18 6.40 -6.41
N GLY A 420 12.01 6.63 -7.01
CA GLY A 420 11.31 7.91 -6.94
C GLY A 420 11.94 9.05 -7.75
N VAL A 421 13.03 8.80 -8.49
CA VAL A 421 13.77 9.83 -9.23
C VAL A 421 13.99 9.43 -10.70
N ILE A 422 14.61 8.28 -10.97
CA ILE A 422 14.93 7.82 -12.33
C ILE A 422 14.36 6.43 -12.58
N GLY A 423 13.34 6.32 -13.43
CA GLY A 423 12.87 5.06 -14.00
C GLY A 423 12.19 4.08 -13.04
N ARG A 424 12.01 4.42 -11.76
CA ARG A 424 11.30 3.63 -10.76
C ARG A 424 10.43 4.51 -9.88
N ASN A 425 9.19 4.07 -9.62
CA ASN A 425 8.29 4.70 -8.68
C ASN A 425 8.79 4.54 -7.24
N GLY A 426 8.60 5.57 -6.43
CA GLY A 426 9.07 5.68 -5.05
C GLY A 426 7.99 5.55 -3.99
N GLY A 427 8.28 6.06 -2.80
CA GLY A 427 7.53 5.86 -1.54
C GLY A 427 6.32 6.77 -1.32
N TYR A 428 6.04 7.74 -2.19
CA TYR A 428 4.79 8.53 -2.10
C TYR A 428 3.57 7.70 -2.57
N ALA A 429 3.50 6.46 -2.18
CA ALA A 429 2.44 5.51 -2.49
C ALA A 429 2.17 4.59 -1.31
N GLU A 430 0.95 4.04 -1.21
CA GLU A 430 0.61 3.06 -0.18
C GLU A 430 1.46 1.78 -0.30
N TYR A 431 1.86 1.43 -1.53
CA TYR A 431 2.69 0.26 -1.82
C TYR A 431 3.73 0.57 -2.89
N VAL A 432 4.91 -0.04 -2.74
CA VAL A 432 6.00 0.04 -3.71
C VAL A 432 6.62 -1.35 -3.93
N VAL A 433 6.97 -1.66 -5.18
CA VAL A 433 7.70 -2.89 -5.53
C VAL A 433 9.15 -2.53 -5.86
N VAL A 434 10.08 -3.17 -5.16
CA VAL A 434 11.53 -2.95 -5.31
C VAL A 434 12.27 -4.29 -5.37
N PRO A 435 13.43 -4.36 -6.05
CA PRO A 435 14.25 -5.58 -5.99
C PRO A 435 14.72 -5.83 -4.55
N GLY A 436 14.49 -7.05 -4.04
CA GLY A 436 14.75 -7.42 -2.65
C GLY A 436 16.17 -7.14 -2.19
N ARG A 437 17.17 -7.26 -3.09
CA ARG A 437 18.59 -6.99 -2.78
C ARG A 437 18.91 -5.55 -2.35
N TYR A 438 17.98 -4.59 -2.53
CA TYR A 438 18.10 -3.20 -2.08
C TYR A 438 17.28 -2.91 -0.83
N VAL A 439 16.68 -3.94 -0.24
CA VAL A 439 15.83 -3.83 0.94
C VAL A 439 16.62 -4.28 2.17
N HIS A 440 16.69 -3.43 3.19
CA HIS A 440 17.36 -3.67 4.44
C HIS A 440 16.35 -3.93 5.55
N ARG A 441 16.47 -5.07 6.23
CA ARG A 441 15.68 -5.42 7.40
C ARG A 441 16.07 -4.54 8.57
N LEU A 442 15.09 -4.00 9.26
CA LEU A 442 15.25 -3.29 10.53
C LEU A 442 15.03 -4.24 11.72
N PRO A 443 15.56 -3.94 12.90
CA PRO A 443 15.18 -4.61 14.14
C PRO A 443 13.66 -4.58 14.37
N PRO A 444 13.06 -5.59 15.01
CA PRO A 444 11.59 -5.71 15.13
C PRO A 444 10.89 -4.51 15.79
N ASP A 445 11.56 -3.85 16.74
CA ASP A 445 11.01 -2.72 17.50
C ASP A 445 11.50 -1.36 16.98
N PHE A 446 12.04 -1.31 15.77
CA PHE A 446 12.55 -0.06 15.21
C PHE A 446 11.41 0.90 14.89
N ASP A 447 11.56 2.17 15.30
CA ASP A 447 10.58 3.23 14.98
C ASP A 447 10.61 3.54 13.48
N LEU A 448 9.56 3.15 12.76
CA LEU A 448 9.43 3.36 11.32
C LEU A 448 9.44 4.85 10.91
N MET A 449 8.95 5.75 11.76
CA MET A 449 8.98 7.18 11.45
C MET A 449 10.43 7.69 11.46
N LYS A 450 11.23 7.29 12.44
CA LYS A 450 12.66 7.62 12.50
C LYS A 450 13.45 6.93 11.40
N ALA A 451 13.06 5.72 11.00
CA ALA A 451 13.72 4.93 9.97
C ALA A 451 13.77 5.62 8.58
N CYS A 452 12.86 6.57 8.29
CA CYS A 452 12.94 7.40 7.07
C CYS A 452 14.27 8.16 6.96
N LEU A 453 14.97 8.40 8.06
CA LEU A 453 16.28 9.06 8.07
C LEU A 453 17.43 8.12 7.70
N CYS A 454 17.21 6.81 7.56
CA CYS A 454 18.28 5.86 7.18
C CYS A 454 18.90 6.20 5.83
N GLU A 455 18.08 6.61 4.85
CA GLU A 455 18.57 6.98 3.52
C GLU A 455 19.50 8.20 3.59
N PRO A 456 19.06 9.39 4.04
CA PRO A 456 19.95 10.56 4.11
C PRO A 456 21.12 10.36 5.07
N LEU A 457 20.98 9.56 6.13
CA LEU A 457 22.09 9.20 7.00
C LEU A 457 23.12 8.33 6.26
N ALA A 458 22.68 7.37 5.45
CA ALA A 458 23.56 6.54 4.63
C ALA A 458 24.35 7.38 3.60
N VAL A 459 23.71 8.41 3.03
CA VAL A 459 24.39 9.41 2.14
C VAL A 459 25.45 10.17 2.91
N ALA A 460 25.14 10.71 4.09
CA ALA A 460 26.07 11.39 4.97
C ALA A 460 27.26 10.48 5.32
N LEU A 461 26.99 9.26 5.76
CA LEU A 461 28.03 8.26 6.14
C LEU A 461 28.98 7.93 4.99
N LYS A 462 28.47 7.77 3.77
CA LYS A 462 29.31 7.54 2.59
C LYS A 462 30.23 8.73 2.35
N GLY A 463 29.66 9.92 2.33
CA GLY A 463 30.45 11.15 2.11
C GLY A 463 31.53 11.33 3.17
N LEU A 464 31.18 11.24 4.44
CA LEU A 464 32.12 11.39 5.56
C LEU A 464 33.21 10.31 5.55
N LYS A 465 32.87 9.05 5.21
CA LYS A 465 33.90 8.01 5.02
C LYS A 465 34.85 8.32 3.85
N ARG A 466 34.36 8.94 2.77
CA ARG A 466 35.23 9.40 1.67
C ARG A 466 36.15 10.54 2.12
N LEU A 467 35.65 11.53 2.84
CA LEU A 467 36.46 12.60 3.43
C LEU A 467 37.52 12.02 4.36
N ARG A 468 37.13 11.13 5.28
CA ARG A 468 38.04 10.49 6.25
C ARG A 468 39.16 9.71 5.57
N ARG A 469 38.97 9.17 4.35
CA ARG A 469 40.04 8.48 3.58
C ARG A 469 41.15 9.43 3.14
N THR A 470 40.90 10.71 3.07
CA THR A 470 41.89 11.71 2.72
C THR A 470 42.79 12.11 3.89
N TRP A 471 42.43 11.76 5.12
CA TRP A 471 43.19 12.07 6.32
C TRP A 471 44.40 11.16 6.48
N ARG A 472 45.57 11.76 6.78
CA ARG A 472 46.79 10.98 7.03
C ARG A 472 46.66 10.07 8.24
N ASP A 473 46.21 10.64 9.40
CA ASP A 473 45.81 9.88 10.57
C ASP A 473 44.29 9.91 10.77
N ARG A 474 43.68 8.73 10.65
CA ARG A 474 42.22 8.55 10.76
C ARG A 474 41.73 8.45 12.21
N LYS A 475 42.64 8.28 13.17
CA LYS A 475 42.30 8.17 14.60
C LYS A 475 42.36 9.53 15.30
N MET A 476 43.06 10.50 14.72
CA MET A 476 43.25 11.81 15.32
C MET A 476 41.91 12.58 15.35
N GLN A 477 41.60 13.18 16.50
CA GLN A 477 40.50 14.13 16.63
C GLN A 477 40.77 15.35 15.74
N ARG A 478 39.74 15.80 15.00
CA ARG A 478 39.86 16.94 14.09
C ARG A 478 38.79 17.98 14.39
N GLN A 479 39.10 19.22 14.01
CA GLN A 479 38.09 20.26 13.84
C GLN A 479 37.51 20.15 12.42
N VAL A 480 36.19 20.06 12.34
CA VAL A 480 35.47 19.89 11.06
C VAL A 480 34.39 20.97 10.96
N ALA A 481 34.41 21.72 9.88
CA ALA A 481 33.33 22.65 9.55
C ALA A 481 32.24 21.93 8.71
N VAL A 482 30.98 22.13 9.06
CA VAL A 482 29.84 21.73 8.26
C VAL A 482 29.11 22.98 7.80
N VAL A 483 29.09 23.24 6.51
CA VAL A 483 28.43 24.42 5.93
C VAL A 483 27.07 24.01 5.38
N GLY A 484 26.05 24.49 6.05
CA GLY A 484 24.63 24.14 5.84
C GLY A 484 24.05 23.38 7.04
N ALA A 485 23.07 23.99 7.72
CA ALA A 485 22.37 23.41 8.86
C ALA A 485 20.98 22.79 8.47
N GLY A 486 20.84 22.33 7.23
CA GLY A 486 19.69 21.56 6.77
C GLY A 486 19.72 20.11 7.29
N SER A 487 18.79 19.26 6.86
CA SER A 487 18.70 17.86 7.30
C SER A 487 20.01 17.09 7.14
N LEU A 488 20.62 17.16 5.97
CA LEU A 488 21.86 16.43 5.68
C LEU A 488 23.04 16.96 6.48
N GLY A 489 23.16 18.31 6.62
CA GLY A 489 24.21 18.92 7.43
C GLY A 489 24.08 18.59 8.91
N HIS A 490 22.84 18.56 9.42
CA HIS A 490 22.57 18.13 10.79
C HIS A 490 23.01 16.68 11.03
N LEU A 491 22.67 15.76 10.10
CA LEU A 491 23.12 14.35 10.19
C LEU A 491 24.64 14.24 10.10
N CYS A 492 25.29 14.97 9.18
CA CYS A 492 26.76 15.01 9.09
C CYS A 492 27.40 15.47 10.40
N ALA A 493 26.92 16.56 10.97
CA ALA A 493 27.44 17.10 12.22
C ALA A 493 27.29 16.09 13.38
N ARG A 494 26.14 15.45 13.50
CA ARG A 494 25.90 14.42 14.54
C ARG A 494 26.81 13.20 14.38
N VAL A 495 27.01 12.73 13.15
CA VAL A 495 27.92 11.59 12.89
C VAL A 495 29.36 11.94 13.23
N LEU A 496 29.83 13.14 12.85
CA LEU A 496 31.19 13.60 13.16
C LEU A 496 31.40 13.74 14.68
N ASP A 497 30.42 14.24 15.40
CA ASP A 497 30.43 14.35 16.85
C ASP A 497 30.49 12.95 17.51
N LEU A 498 29.65 12.01 17.07
CA LEU A 498 29.71 10.60 17.50
C LEU A 498 31.07 9.94 17.23
N TRP A 499 31.76 10.35 16.17
CA TRP A 499 33.11 9.86 15.88
C TRP A 499 34.20 10.57 16.70
N GLY A 500 33.82 11.49 17.60
CA GLY A 500 34.72 12.17 18.52
C GLY A 500 35.45 13.38 17.91
N HIS A 501 34.95 13.93 16.78
CA HIS A 501 35.50 15.16 16.19
C HIS A 501 34.88 16.40 16.80
N ARG A 502 35.59 17.54 16.77
CA ARG A 502 35.06 18.85 17.14
C ARG A 502 34.36 19.46 15.92
N VAL A 503 33.07 19.68 16.02
CA VAL A 503 32.26 20.15 14.89
C VAL A 503 31.79 21.58 15.11
N THR A 504 31.90 22.41 14.06
CA THR A 504 31.24 23.71 13.98
C THR A 504 30.35 23.74 12.77
N VAL A 505 29.07 24.09 12.96
CA VAL A 505 28.09 24.20 11.89
C VAL A 505 27.87 25.65 11.51
N PHE A 506 27.93 25.93 10.23
CA PHE A 506 27.78 27.26 9.65
C PHE A 506 26.47 27.31 8.84
N ASP A 507 25.60 28.30 9.12
CA ASP A 507 24.40 28.58 8.31
C ASP A 507 23.93 30.03 8.53
N GLN A 508 23.60 30.74 7.47
CA GLN A 508 23.02 32.08 7.56
C GLN A 508 21.65 32.11 8.21
N ASN A 509 20.94 30.98 8.17
CA ASN A 509 19.62 30.83 8.80
C ASN A 509 19.74 30.47 10.29
N ARG A 510 19.74 31.51 11.14
CA ARG A 510 19.80 31.36 12.61
C ARG A 510 18.72 30.43 13.18
N LYS A 511 17.56 30.27 12.50
CA LYS A 511 16.51 29.34 12.96
C LYS A 511 16.96 27.89 12.85
N ARG A 512 17.72 27.53 11.81
CA ARG A 512 18.28 26.20 11.65
C ARG A 512 19.39 25.90 12.66
N LEU A 513 20.20 26.89 13.00
CA LEU A 513 21.25 26.75 14.01
C LEU A 513 20.71 26.44 15.41
N ARG A 514 19.48 26.88 15.75
CA ARG A 514 18.84 26.57 17.05
C ARG A 514 18.65 25.09 17.33
N TYR A 515 18.59 24.25 16.30
CA TYR A 515 18.48 22.80 16.44
C TYR A 515 19.73 22.15 17.03
N PHE A 516 20.85 22.88 17.13
CA PHE A 516 22.08 22.45 17.77
C PHE A 516 22.21 22.92 19.24
N ASN A 517 21.26 23.67 19.75
CA ASN A 517 21.29 24.14 21.13
C ASN A 517 21.32 22.94 22.12
N GLY A 518 22.25 23.00 23.07
CA GLY A 518 22.38 21.97 24.12
C GLY A 518 22.93 20.62 23.68
N CYS A 519 23.55 20.53 22.48
CA CYS A 519 24.13 19.27 21.99
C CYS A 519 25.68 19.25 21.91
N GLY A 520 26.35 20.30 22.38
CA GLY A 520 27.81 20.37 22.37
C GLY A 520 28.46 20.70 21.03
N ILE A 521 27.69 20.86 19.95
CA ILE A 521 28.15 21.24 18.62
C ILE A 521 28.15 22.78 18.53
N ALA A 522 29.28 23.36 18.15
CA ALA A 522 29.41 24.79 17.96
C ALA A 522 28.68 25.25 16.69
N VAL A 523 28.14 26.47 16.70
CA VAL A 523 27.41 27.05 15.56
C VAL A 523 27.89 28.46 15.23
N SER A 524 27.84 28.84 13.96
CA SER A 524 28.16 30.21 13.49
C SER A 524 27.21 30.61 12.36
N ASP A 525 26.76 31.86 12.34
CA ASP A 525 25.95 32.41 11.26
C ASP A 525 26.80 33.16 10.20
N ASN A 526 28.13 33.10 10.35
CA ASN A 526 29.09 33.79 9.50
C ASN A 526 30.23 32.84 9.08
N LEU A 527 30.61 32.84 7.82
CA LEU A 527 31.65 31.99 7.26
C LEU A 527 33.09 32.47 7.60
N SER A 528 33.27 33.64 8.22
CA SER A 528 34.60 34.25 8.46
C SER A 528 35.57 33.37 9.27
N GLY A 529 35.10 32.37 9.99
CA GLY A 529 35.91 31.44 10.77
C GLY A 529 36.40 30.20 10.02
N LEU A 530 36.14 30.03 8.73
CA LEU A 530 36.48 28.82 7.97
C LEU A 530 37.99 28.56 7.83
N GLY A 531 38.82 29.60 8.02
CA GLY A 531 40.27 29.50 7.96
C GLY A 531 40.89 28.55 8.98
N ASP A 532 40.18 28.22 10.05
CA ASP A 532 40.67 27.34 11.12
C ASP A 532 40.41 25.85 10.83
N PHE A 533 39.74 25.50 9.72
CA PHE A 533 39.30 24.15 9.43
C PHE A 533 40.00 23.53 8.22
N GLU A 534 40.83 22.53 8.43
CA GLU A 534 41.41 21.72 7.34
C GLU A 534 40.43 20.73 6.70
N SER A 535 39.30 20.48 7.34
CA SER A 535 38.27 19.54 6.85
C SER A 535 36.92 20.21 6.87
N LEU A 536 36.28 20.26 5.71
CA LEU A 536 35.00 20.95 5.53
C LEU A 536 33.99 20.03 4.81
N VAL A 537 32.71 20.21 5.12
CA VAL A 537 31.60 19.50 4.50
C VAL A 537 30.64 20.54 3.96
N GLU A 538 30.48 20.61 2.64
CA GLU A 538 29.54 21.49 1.95
C GLU A 538 28.26 20.68 1.67
N VAL A 539 27.12 21.13 2.21
CA VAL A 539 25.80 20.46 2.08
C VAL A 539 24.68 21.42 1.70
N THR A 540 25.02 22.65 1.30
CA THR A 540 24.00 23.66 0.94
C THR A 540 23.54 23.53 -0.50
N GLY A 541 24.41 23.06 -1.39
CA GLY A 541 24.23 23.16 -2.84
C GLY A 541 24.21 24.61 -3.36
N ASN A 542 24.57 25.58 -2.52
CA ASN A 542 24.61 27.00 -2.89
C ASN A 542 25.99 27.36 -3.47
N PRO A 543 26.07 27.85 -4.72
CA PRO A 543 27.33 28.26 -5.35
C PRO A 543 28.12 29.28 -4.56
N ASP A 544 27.45 30.28 -3.97
CA ASP A 544 28.13 31.35 -3.20
C ASP A 544 28.75 30.82 -1.91
N ALA A 545 28.06 29.83 -1.27
CA ALA A 545 28.62 29.13 -0.10
C ALA A 545 29.88 28.35 -0.47
N LEU A 546 29.86 27.63 -1.61
CA LEU A 546 31.04 26.91 -2.11
C LEU A 546 32.17 27.87 -2.46
N ASP A 547 31.90 28.99 -3.11
CA ASP A 547 32.91 30.02 -3.42
C ASP A 547 33.54 30.59 -2.14
N GLY A 548 32.71 30.91 -1.14
CA GLY A 548 33.17 31.33 0.19
C GLY A 548 34.06 30.29 0.87
N ILE A 549 33.71 28.99 0.78
CA ILE A 549 34.54 27.91 1.29
C ILE A 549 35.89 27.84 0.56
N LEU A 550 35.90 27.95 -0.76
CA LEU A 550 37.13 27.90 -1.57
C LEU A 550 38.06 29.07 -1.26
N HIS A 551 37.53 30.24 -0.98
CA HIS A 551 38.34 31.43 -0.66
C HIS A 551 38.87 31.41 0.78
N GLN A 552 38.06 31.01 1.74
CA GLN A 552 38.39 31.20 3.17
C GLN A 552 39.05 29.96 3.80
N SER A 553 38.92 28.77 3.22
CA SER A 553 39.56 27.57 3.77
C SER A 553 41.08 27.63 3.62
N PRO A 554 41.87 27.07 4.56
CA PRO A 554 43.30 27.10 4.56
C PRO A 554 43.94 26.32 3.41
N ALA A 555 45.23 26.50 3.17
CA ALA A 555 45.98 25.65 2.26
C ALA A 555 45.94 24.18 2.70
N GLY A 556 45.84 23.24 1.75
CA GLY A 556 45.71 21.82 1.99
C GLY A 556 44.34 21.38 2.50
N ALA A 557 43.34 22.27 2.52
CA ALA A 557 41.97 21.94 2.97
C ALA A 557 41.33 20.80 2.17
N ARG A 558 40.59 19.96 2.85
CA ARG A 558 39.83 18.82 2.29
C ARG A 558 38.35 19.12 2.39
N ILE A 559 37.68 19.29 1.25
CA ILE A 559 36.33 19.77 1.14
C ILE A 559 35.46 18.67 0.56
N LEU A 560 34.55 18.12 1.36
CA LEU A 560 33.52 17.16 0.93
C LEU A 560 32.35 17.94 0.33
N LEU A 561 31.94 17.59 -0.89
CA LEU A 561 30.78 18.14 -1.57
C LEU A 561 29.63 17.12 -1.56
N LEU A 562 28.55 17.46 -0.88
CA LEU A 562 27.30 16.69 -0.81
C LEU A 562 26.11 17.48 -1.37
N GLY A 563 26.17 18.82 -1.36
CA GLY A 563 25.20 19.66 -2.03
C GLY A 563 25.30 19.51 -3.55
N LEU A 564 24.18 19.64 -4.25
CA LEU A 564 24.14 19.63 -5.72
C LEU A 564 23.76 21.03 -6.20
N PRO A 565 24.71 21.85 -6.65
CA PRO A 565 24.42 23.11 -7.30
C PRO A 565 23.94 22.83 -8.73
N TYR A 566 22.76 23.30 -9.08
CA TYR A 566 22.18 23.13 -10.42
C TYR A 566 22.44 24.31 -11.36
N ALA A 567 22.92 25.42 -10.83
CA ALA A 567 23.23 26.60 -11.63
C ALA A 567 24.67 26.57 -12.14
N HIS A 568 24.88 27.00 -13.39
CA HIS A 568 26.21 27.28 -13.90
C HIS A 568 26.79 28.50 -13.18
N GLN A 569 27.97 28.32 -12.58
CA GLN A 569 28.73 29.40 -11.95
C GLN A 569 30.18 29.35 -12.38
N GLN A 570 30.80 30.50 -12.51
CA GLN A 570 32.22 30.57 -12.74
C GLN A 570 32.96 30.49 -11.40
N TYR A 571 33.84 29.50 -11.28
CA TYR A 571 34.73 29.36 -10.14
C TYR A 571 36.16 29.66 -10.52
N THR A 572 36.88 30.31 -9.62
CA THR A 572 38.32 30.52 -9.78
C THR A 572 39.07 29.31 -9.25
N PHE A 573 39.49 28.41 -10.12
CA PHE A 573 40.23 27.20 -9.74
C PHE A 573 41.63 27.50 -9.17
N GLU A 574 42.12 28.72 -9.30
CA GLU A 574 43.38 29.18 -8.71
C GLU A 574 43.42 28.87 -7.20
N ASN A 575 42.35 29.14 -6.47
CA ASN A 575 42.24 28.85 -5.04
C ASN A 575 42.34 27.37 -4.69
N ILE A 576 42.11 26.47 -5.62
CA ILE A 576 42.28 25.04 -5.42
C ILE A 576 43.72 24.66 -5.73
N VAL A 577 44.24 25.07 -6.87
CA VAL A 577 45.57 24.68 -7.37
C VAL A 577 46.69 25.32 -6.56
N ALA A 578 46.60 26.65 -6.35
CA ALA A 578 47.67 27.43 -5.66
C ALA A 578 47.77 27.07 -4.16
N TYR A 579 46.75 26.48 -3.58
CA TYR A 579 46.71 26.13 -2.15
C TYR A 579 46.57 24.60 -1.87
N ASP A 580 46.84 23.74 -2.86
CA ASP A 580 46.78 22.27 -2.72
C ASP A 580 45.48 21.74 -2.08
N LYS A 581 44.34 22.39 -2.37
CA LYS A 581 43.04 21.99 -1.81
C LYS A 581 42.49 20.77 -2.53
N MET A 582 41.81 19.90 -1.77
CA MET A 582 41.22 18.68 -2.30
C MET A 582 39.68 18.74 -2.25
N LEU A 583 39.03 18.57 -3.38
CA LEU A 583 37.57 18.42 -3.47
C LEU A 583 37.18 16.97 -3.58
N VAL A 584 36.23 16.54 -2.75
CA VAL A 584 35.74 15.15 -2.67
C VAL A 584 34.24 15.12 -2.90
N GLY A 585 33.81 14.83 -4.14
CA GLY A 585 32.37 14.66 -4.43
C GLY A 585 31.81 13.34 -3.91
N SER A 586 30.56 13.33 -3.45
CA SER A 586 29.85 12.11 -3.08
C SER A 586 28.35 12.24 -3.35
N VAL A 587 27.73 11.21 -3.94
CA VAL A 587 26.29 11.14 -4.21
C VAL A 587 25.74 9.76 -3.83
N GLY A 588 24.53 9.71 -3.25
CA GLY A 588 23.85 8.48 -2.88
C GLY A 588 24.61 7.62 -1.88
N SER A 589 24.21 6.37 -1.75
CA SER A 589 24.76 5.41 -0.78
C SER A 589 24.79 3.99 -1.37
N ALA A 590 25.12 2.99 -0.56
CA ALA A 590 25.13 1.59 -0.90
C ALA A 590 24.86 0.75 0.36
N ALA A 591 24.61 -0.55 0.23
CA ALA A 591 24.23 -1.47 1.28
C ALA A 591 25.00 -1.27 2.61
N LYS A 592 26.33 -1.31 2.59
CA LYS A 592 27.20 -1.10 3.78
C LYS A 592 27.02 0.24 4.50
N HIS A 593 26.42 1.23 3.84
CA HIS A 593 26.12 2.52 4.48
C HIS A 593 24.74 2.49 5.11
N PHE A 594 23.78 1.75 4.52
CA PHE A 594 22.48 1.50 5.14
C PHE A 594 22.61 0.66 6.40
N ASP A 595 23.42 -0.43 6.38
CA ASP A 595 23.67 -1.24 7.57
C ASP A 595 24.22 -0.38 8.71
N LEU A 596 25.21 0.48 8.40
CA LEU A 596 25.76 1.39 9.39
C LEU A 596 24.76 2.48 9.81
N ALA A 597 23.90 2.96 8.91
CA ALA A 597 22.86 3.94 9.25
C ALA A 597 21.83 3.34 10.22
N ILE A 598 21.41 2.11 10.01
CA ILE A 598 20.50 1.37 10.90
C ILE A 598 21.12 1.22 12.30
N GLU A 599 22.42 0.90 12.37
CA GLU A 599 23.16 0.77 13.64
C GLU A 599 23.30 2.11 14.39
N LEU A 600 23.61 3.20 13.66
CA LEU A 600 23.92 4.50 14.28
C LEU A 600 22.67 5.36 14.55
N LEU A 601 21.61 5.20 13.78
CA LEU A 601 20.42 6.07 13.90
C LEU A 601 19.81 6.12 15.31
N PRO A 602 19.74 5.01 16.08
CA PRO A 602 19.28 5.04 17.47
C PRO A 602 20.17 5.86 18.42
N GLN A 603 21.43 6.10 18.06
CA GLN A 603 22.39 6.87 18.86
C GLN A 603 22.32 8.36 18.55
N ILE A 604 21.61 8.76 17.50
CA ILE A 604 21.45 10.14 17.07
C ILE A 604 20.15 10.70 17.64
N LYS A 605 20.19 11.91 18.22
CA LYS A 605 18.98 12.64 18.63
C LYS A 605 18.20 13.07 17.40
N THR A 606 17.15 12.31 17.05
CA THR A 606 16.36 12.51 15.81
C THR A 606 15.05 13.28 16.03
N ASP A 607 14.68 13.61 17.25
CA ASP A 607 13.38 14.23 17.57
C ASP A 607 13.15 15.56 16.82
N VAL A 608 14.22 16.32 16.59
CA VAL A 608 14.20 17.58 15.84
C VAL A 608 13.79 17.43 14.37
N PHE A 609 13.86 16.20 13.82
CA PHE A 609 13.39 15.90 12.45
C PHE A 609 11.91 15.47 12.43
N MET A 610 11.32 15.14 13.59
CA MET A 610 9.97 14.58 13.71
C MET A 610 8.91 15.62 14.08
N GLU A 611 9.25 16.91 14.07
CA GLU A 611 8.35 18.00 14.52
C GLU A 611 7.11 18.15 13.66
N LYS A 612 7.17 17.79 12.39
CA LYS A 612 6.07 17.99 11.45
C LYS A 612 5.74 16.74 10.67
N VAL A 613 4.58 16.15 10.99
CA VAL A 613 4.04 14.96 10.31
C VAL A 613 2.70 15.33 9.66
N LEU A 614 2.51 14.97 8.41
CA LEU A 614 1.30 15.21 7.65
C LEU A 614 0.83 13.91 6.96
N PRO A 615 -0.48 13.72 6.73
CA PRO A 615 -0.94 12.59 5.93
C PRO A 615 -0.57 12.79 4.45
N LEU A 616 -0.44 11.69 3.69
CA LEU A 616 -0.14 11.73 2.25
C LEU A 616 -1.08 12.67 1.48
N SER A 617 -2.35 12.76 1.89
CA SER A 617 -3.34 13.65 1.27
C SER A 617 -2.97 15.14 1.29
N ARG A 618 -2.04 15.54 2.16
CA ARG A 618 -1.55 16.93 2.29
C ARG A 618 -0.13 17.10 1.71
N PHE A 619 0.26 16.30 0.73
CA PHE A 619 1.62 16.30 0.17
C PHE A 619 2.05 17.68 -0.38
N LYS A 620 1.15 18.43 -1.04
CA LYS A 620 1.48 19.78 -1.54
C LYS A 620 1.86 20.74 -0.42
N GLU A 621 1.09 20.74 0.66
CA GLU A 621 1.41 21.52 1.86
C GLU A 621 2.74 21.07 2.48
N ALA A 622 3.02 19.76 2.48
CA ALA A 622 4.30 19.24 2.96
C ALA A 622 5.48 19.80 2.14
N TRP A 623 5.34 19.86 0.82
CA TRP A 623 6.36 20.46 -0.07
C TRP A 623 6.53 21.96 0.15
N GLU A 624 5.43 22.71 0.30
CA GLU A 624 5.46 24.16 0.61
C GLU A 624 6.17 24.43 1.94
N ILE A 625 5.86 23.66 2.97
CA ILE A 625 6.51 23.80 4.28
C ILE A 625 8.00 23.43 4.19
N ALA A 626 8.36 22.36 3.48
CA ALA A 626 9.74 21.94 3.28
C ALA A 626 10.56 23.02 2.56
N SER A 627 10.03 23.60 1.47
CA SER A 627 10.65 24.72 0.74
C SER A 627 10.84 25.97 1.61
N SER A 628 9.95 26.20 2.59
CA SER A 628 10.06 27.37 3.48
C SER A 628 11.25 27.30 4.45
N GLY A 629 11.87 26.12 4.63
CA GLY A 629 12.98 25.90 5.55
C GLY A 629 12.65 26.11 7.03
N LYS A 630 11.36 26.12 7.40
CA LYS A 630 10.90 26.31 8.80
C LYS A 630 11.16 25.11 9.69
N HIS A 631 11.19 23.92 9.13
CA HIS A 631 11.47 22.66 9.81
C HIS A 631 12.65 21.95 9.16
N LEU A 632 13.36 21.12 9.91
CA LEU A 632 14.48 20.34 9.38
C LEU A 632 14.02 19.29 8.38
N LYS A 633 12.89 18.64 8.68
CA LYS A 633 12.30 17.58 7.85
C LYS A 633 10.78 17.64 7.96
N ILE A 634 10.11 17.23 6.90
CA ILE A 634 8.67 16.99 6.92
C ILE A 634 8.47 15.50 6.66
N ILE A 635 7.66 14.85 7.47
CA ILE A 635 7.35 13.43 7.34
C ILE A 635 5.91 13.28 6.84
N LEU A 636 5.72 12.47 5.82
CA LEU A 636 4.40 12.04 5.37
C LEU A 636 4.05 10.69 6.01
N LYS A 637 2.91 10.62 6.68
CA LYS A 637 2.30 9.36 7.07
C LYS A 637 1.48 8.82 5.91
N ILE A 638 1.85 7.65 5.41
CA ILE A 638 1.24 7.06 4.21
C ILE A 638 0.07 6.15 4.61
N ASN A 639 0.27 5.24 5.57
CA ASN A 639 -0.71 4.27 6.07
C ASN A 639 -0.90 4.35 7.59
#